data_0d1e81affaf03baa24988b432ae9653b
#
_entry.id   0d1e81affaf03baa24988b432ae9653b
#
_cell.length_a   1.000
_cell.length_b   1.000
_cell.length_c   1.000
_cell.angle_alpha   90.00
_cell.angle_beta   90.00
_cell.angle_gamma   90.00
#
_symmetry.space_group_name_H-M   'P 1'
#
loop_
_entity.id
_entity.type
_entity.pdbx_description
1 polymer ?
#
loop_
_entity_poly.entity_id
_entity_poly.type
_entity_poly.pdbx_seq_one_letter_code
_entity_poly.pdbx_strand_id
1 'polypeptide(L)'
;MAVCACSHKSEEDRFIDDLLSRMTLEEKIGQMNQLDPSWNAEEKEVLIRQGKVGSIFNIVGAKEVNRLQRMAVEETRLGIPLVAARDVIHGFKTIYPIPLGQGATWNPELIERAAQATAKEAYQYGIRWAFSPMVDVAHDPRWGRVAEGYGEDPYLTSVMGVATVRGYQNDQMVNDQMVPGMAACVKHFAGYSASEGGRDYNTTWIPETQFRDIYLPPFKSAVEAGAMSLMCSFNDLNGLPSSANRHLNVDILREEWKSDALLVSDWGSGSDLVPHGLCADKKDAALRCIDARMEMDMQGNIYTDYLAELVAEGKVKERQIDVCVRSILRLKYRLGLFENPYVPEEETPAPGDAELATRVAEEAAVLLKNNGVLPIRGTDHKSRILITGPLAHQKKEQLGTWVFDGDTSLSITPLMAFEKLSVPDSHLSVIFEPGLSYSRDKSEAGIKKAVEAAKKADVILYFCGEEAILSGEARCRANLDLPGAQIEMMDALVATGKPVVMIVMAGRPLTIGRQVEQAAAVLYAFHGGSMAGPALCNLLTGKVVPSGRLPMTFPKMVGQIPLYYNRHNTGRPSYDPPMLIDSIPIGCPQFSIGQSSYWLETPTEPLFPFGFGLSYTTFEYGETEITNDQFPMTISCRITNTGTIDAYEVPQLYVRQLSGELVRPLCELKGFQKIFIPAGESREVSFTITEKDLGYWHEFKEGYESRVWFGTDDVDFRFAILPYSKSL
;
A
#
# COMPACT_ATOMS: atom_id res chain seq x y z
N MET A 1 23.56 -48.98 3.56
CA MET A 1 22.11 -49.10 3.63
C MET A 1 21.52 -47.75 3.34
N ALA A 2 20.96 -47.53 2.16
CA ALA A 2 20.25 -46.26 1.86
C ALA A 2 18.88 -46.35 2.53
N VAL A 3 18.67 -45.51 3.54
CA VAL A 3 17.33 -45.33 4.11
C VAL A 3 16.53 -44.54 3.10
N CYS A 4 15.66 -45.19 2.34
CA CYS A 4 14.60 -44.56 1.58
C CYS A 4 13.66 -43.90 2.58
N ALA A 5 13.80 -42.60 2.83
CA ALA A 5 12.80 -41.79 3.50
C ALA A 5 11.57 -41.74 2.56
N CYS A 6 10.60 -42.63 2.76
CA CYS A 6 9.25 -42.44 2.24
C CYS A 6 8.68 -41.22 2.97
N SER A 7 8.75 -40.02 2.35
CA SER A 7 7.99 -38.88 2.81
C SER A 7 6.50 -39.24 2.63
N HIS A 8 5.81 -39.48 3.73
CA HIS A 8 4.35 -39.59 3.70
C HIS A 8 3.78 -38.30 3.14
N LYS A 9 3.11 -38.38 1.97
CA LYS A 9 2.37 -37.23 1.42
C LYS A 9 1.39 -36.72 2.47
N SER A 10 1.26 -35.38 2.55
CA SER A 10 0.25 -34.75 3.41
C SER A 10 -1.17 -35.21 3.05
N GLU A 11 -2.14 -34.98 3.93
CA GLU A 11 -3.55 -35.25 3.62
C GLU A 11 -4.03 -34.36 2.47
N GLU A 12 -3.66 -33.08 2.47
CA GLU A 12 -3.86 -32.12 1.39
C GLU A 12 -3.36 -32.67 0.04
N ASP A 13 -2.11 -33.13 -0.01
CA ASP A 13 -1.54 -33.65 -1.26
C ASP A 13 -2.24 -34.92 -1.77
N ARG A 14 -2.65 -35.79 -0.84
CA ARG A 14 -3.40 -37.03 -1.23
C ARG A 14 -4.77 -36.69 -1.78
N PHE A 15 -5.48 -35.74 -1.14
CA PHE A 15 -6.78 -35.28 -1.61
C PHE A 15 -6.68 -34.65 -3.01
N ILE A 16 -5.71 -33.74 -3.20
CA ILE A 16 -5.50 -33.09 -4.49
C ILE A 16 -5.08 -34.07 -5.57
N ASP A 17 -4.20 -35.04 -5.28
CA ASP A 17 -3.77 -36.09 -6.23
C ASP A 17 -4.95 -36.96 -6.69
N ASP A 18 -5.82 -37.35 -5.75
CA ASP A 18 -7.01 -38.13 -6.08
C ASP A 18 -7.95 -37.34 -6.99
N LEU A 19 -8.27 -36.11 -6.62
CA LEU A 19 -9.16 -35.26 -7.39
C LEU A 19 -8.61 -34.98 -8.80
N LEU A 20 -7.34 -34.60 -8.90
CA LEU A 20 -6.66 -34.32 -10.17
C LEU A 20 -6.65 -35.54 -11.11
N SER A 21 -6.48 -36.75 -10.56
CA SER A 21 -6.49 -37.99 -11.34
C SER A 21 -7.84 -38.32 -12.00
N ARG A 22 -8.93 -37.74 -11.48
CA ARG A 22 -10.30 -37.92 -11.97
C ARG A 22 -10.75 -36.85 -12.97
N MET A 23 -9.98 -35.75 -13.08
CA MET A 23 -10.31 -34.62 -13.96
C MET A 23 -9.99 -34.92 -15.42
N THR A 24 -10.87 -34.49 -16.32
CA THR A 24 -10.57 -34.39 -17.76
C THR A 24 -9.69 -33.20 -18.06
N LEU A 25 -9.08 -33.17 -19.25
CA LEU A 25 -8.27 -32.00 -19.67
C LEU A 25 -9.08 -30.71 -19.67
N GLU A 26 -10.33 -30.77 -20.15
CA GLU A 26 -11.24 -29.60 -20.19
C GLU A 26 -11.57 -29.08 -18.79
N GLU A 27 -11.81 -30.00 -17.83
CA GLU A 27 -12.08 -29.65 -16.44
C GLU A 27 -10.83 -29.02 -15.77
N LYS A 28 -9.63 -29.53 -16.08
CA LYS A 28 -8.37 -28.97 -15.63
C LYS A 28 -8.18 -27.53 -16.14
N ILE A 29 -8.35 -27.32 -17.45
CA ILE A 29 -8.27 -26.00 -18.07
C ILE A 29 -9.35 -25.06 -17.49
N GLY A 30 -10.56 -25.58 -17.23
CA GLY A 30 -11.64 -24.84 -16.60
C GLY A 30 -11.26 -24.29 -15.22
N GLN A 31 -10.51 -25.05 -14.41
CA GLN A 31 -10.03 -24.55 -13.11
C GLN A 31 -9.07 -23.37 -13.24
N MET A 32 -8.34 -23.26 -14.33
CA MET A 32 -7.39 -22.18 -14.60
C MET A 32 -8.05 -20.89 -15.08
N ASN A 33 -9.38 -20.86 -15.17
CA ASN A 33 -10.17 -19.73 -15.67
C ASN A 33 -10.84 -18.96 -14.52
N GLN A 34 -10.57 -17.66 -14.44
CA GLN A 34 -11.20 -16.74 -13.50
C GLN A 34 -12.02 -15.70 -14.27
N LEU A 35 -13.31 -15.60 -13.98
CA LEU A 35 -14.27 -14.79 -14.73
C LEU A 35 -15.04 -13.81 -13.83
N ASP A 36 -15.43 -12.67 -14.42
CA ASP A 36 -16.40 -11.75 -13.87
C ASP A 36 -17.82 -12.05 -14.40
N PRO A 37 -18.70 -12.71 -13.64
CA PRO A 37 -20.06 -13.03 -14.06
C PRO A 37 -21.01 -11.82 -14.09
N SER A 38 -20.60 -10.65 -13.64
CA SER A 38 -21.43 -9.43 -13.70
C SER A 38 -21.70 -8.98 -15.14
N TRP A 39 -20.88 -9.47 -16.10
CA TRP A 39 -21.02 -9.20 -17.52
C TRP A 39 -21.38 -10.51 -18.27
N ASN A 40 -22.45 -10.49 -19.07
CA ASN A 40 -22.93 -11.68 -19.79
C ASN A 40 -23.22 -12.86 -18.85
N ALA A 41 -23.99 -12.65 -17.80
CA ALA A 41 -24.23 -13.62 -16.72
C ALA A 41 -24.71 -14.97 -17.24
N GLU A 42 -25.67 -15.01 -18.19
CA GLU A 42 -26.22 -16.26 -18.75
C GLU A 42 -25.15 -17.13 -19.43
N GLU A 43 -24.26 -16.54 -20.20
CA GLU A 43 -23.15 -17.25 -20.86
C GLU A 43 -22.19 -17.85 -19.83
N LYS A 44 -21.85 -17.06 -18.80
CA LYS A 44 -20.91 -17.50 -17.76
C LYS A 44 -21.48 -18.54 -16.83
N GLU A 45 -22.79 -18.48 -16.54
CA GLU A 45 -23.47 -19.56 -15.82
C GLU A 45 -23.42 -20.90 -16.59
N VAL A 46 -23.52 -20.87 -17.92
CA VAL A 46 -23.34 -22.07 -18.75
C VAL A 46 -21.92 -22.62 -18.60
N LEU A 47 -20.89 -21.76 -18.59
CA LEU A 47 -19.51 -22.17 -18.37
C LEU A 47 -19.30 -22.76 -16.98
N ILE A 48 -19.92 -22.20 -15.94
CA ILE A 48 -19.86 -22.75 -14.57
C ILE A 48 -20.47 -24.16 -14.54
N ARG A 49 -21.66 -24.37 -15.10
CA ARG A 49 -22.31 -25.70 -15.17
C ARG A 49 -21.52 -26.72 -15.98
N GLN A 50 -20.71 -26.25 -16.92
CA GLN A 50 -19.81 -27.12 -17.71
C GLN A 50 -18.49 -27.42 -16.98
N GLY A 51 -18.27 -26.89 -15.77
CA GLY A 51 -17.00 -27.04 -15.03
C GLY A 51 -15.82 -26.28 -15.64
N LYS A 52 -16.10 -25.25 -16.44
CA LYS A 52 -15.09 -24.42 -17.17
C LYS A 52 -14.68 -23.15 -16.43
N VAL A 53 -14.96 -23.04 -15.14
CA VAL A 53 -14.64 -21.87 -14.31
C VAL A 53 -14.10 -22.35 -12.97
N GLY A 54 -12.91 -21.90 -12.59
CA GLY A 54 -12.29 -22.22 -11.31
C GLY A 54 -12.54 -21.15 -10.24
N SER A 55 -12.69 -19.91 -10.66
CA SER A 55 -12.89 -18.75 -9.76
C SER A 55 -13.80 -17.72 -10.39
N ILE A 56 -14.55 -17.00 -9.56
CA ILE A 56 -15.34 -15.84 -9.95
C ILE A 56 -14.91 -14.61 -9.15
N PHE A 57 -15.12 -13.42 -9.68
CA PHE A 57 -14.86 -12.19 -8.95
C PHE A 57 -15.90 -11.11 -9.29
N ASN A 58 -15.91 -9.99 -8.53
CA ASN A 58 -16.88 -8.90 -8.65
C ASN A 58 -18.33 -9.25 -8.35
N ILE A 59 -18.62 -10.46 -7.85
CA ILE A 59 -19.93 -10.85 -7.35
C ILE A 59 -19.94 -10.72 -5.83
N VAL A 60 -20.90 -9.98 -5.31
CA VAL A 60 -21.03 -9.64 -3.89
C VAL A 60 -22.41 -9.95 -3.39
N GLY A 61 -22.49 -10.55 -2.22
CA GLY A 61 -23.71 -10.95 -1.54
C GLY A 61 -23.85 -12.47 -1.41
N ALA A 62 -24.01 -12.91 -0.17
CA ALA A 62 -24.06 -14.34 0.19
C ALA A 62 -25.02 -15.15 -0.70
N LYS A 63 -26.22 -14.62 -0.92
CA LYS A 63 -27.26 -15.29 -1.72
C LYS A 63 -26.81 -15.53 -3.17
N GLU A 64 -26.21 -14.51 -3.80
CA GLU A 64 -25.79 -14.59 -5.20
C GLU A 64 -24.52 -15.45 -5.35
N VAL A 65 -23.55 -15.28 -4.46
CA VAL A 65 -22.35 -16.15 -4.43
C VAL A 65 -22.76 -17.60 -4.21
N ASN A 66 -23.62 -17.89 -3.24
CA ASN A 66 -24.14 -19.26 -2.99
C ASN A 66 -24.92 -19.81 -4.18
N ARG A 67 -25.65 -18.98 -4.92
CA ARG A 67 -26.38 -19.40 -6.14
C ARG A 67 -25.42 -19.93 -7.20
N LEU A 68 -24.34 -19.20 -7.47
CA LEU A 68 -23.31 -19.62 -8.42
C LEU A 68 -22.50 -20.82 -7.90
N GLN A 69 -22.27 -20.86 -6.59
CA GLN A 69 -21.59 -21.99 -5.94
C GLN A 69 -22.40 -23.29 -6.06
N ARG A 70 -23.74 -23.23 -5.90
CA ARG A 70 -24.63 -24.41 -6.14
C ARG A 70 -24.46 -24.97 -7.55
N MET A 71 -24.37 -24.13 -8.58
CA MET A 71 -24.13 -24.57 -9.96
C MET A 71 -22.81 -25.33 -10.08
N ALA A 72 -21.74 -24.85 -9.45
CA ALA A 72 -20.44 -25.51 -9.49
C ALA A 72 -20.44 -26.82 -8.70
N VAL A 73 -21.02 -26.84 -7.51
CA VAL A 73 -20.95 -27.98 -6.59
C VAL A 73 -22.00 -29.07 -6.93
N GLU A 74 -23.24 -28.66 -7.26
CA GLU A 74 -24.37 -29.59 -7.39
C GLU A 74 -24.69 -29.96 -8.85
N GLU A 75 -24.29 -29.12 -9.84
CA GLU A 75 -24.63 -29.33 -11.24
C GLU A 75 -23.44 -29.78 -12.11
N THR A 76 -22.20 -29.82 -11.54
CA THR A 76 -21.02 -30.35 -12.27
C THR A 76 -20.65 -31.78 -11.86
N ARG A 77 -19.91 -32.48 -12.72
CA ARG A 77 -19.54 -33.90 -12.52
C ARG A 77 -18.69 -34.12 -11.26
N LEU A 78 -17.78 -33.20 -10.92
CA LEU A 78 -16.83 -33.37 -9.81
C LEU A 78 -17.20 -32.52 -8.59
N GLY A 79 -18.14 -31.61 -8.72
CA GLY A 79 -18.57 -30.76 -7.62
C GLY A 79 -17.47 -29.85 -7.05
N ILE A 80 -16.52 -29.41 -7.89
CA ILE A 80 -15.40 -28.56 -7.45
C ILE A 80 -15.92 -27.15 -7.19
N PRO A 81 -15.80 -26.63 -5.94
CA PRO A 81 -16.33 -25.31 -5.61
C PRO A 81 -15.58 -24.18 -6.31
N LEU A 82 -16.24 -23.05 -6.52
CA LEU A 82 -15.64 -21.80 -6.98
C LEU A 82 -14.94 -21.07 -5.81
N VAL A 83 -13.94 -20.26 -6.14
CA VAL A 83 -13.43 -19.24 -5.21
C VAL A 83 -13.99 -17.89 -5.62
N ALA A 84 -14.70 -17.22 -4.71
CA ALA A 84 -15.20 -15.87 -4.95
C ALA A 84 -14.18 -14.83 -4.48
N ALA A 85 -13.72 -13.98 -5.41
CA ALA A 85 -12.68 -12.99 -5.20
C ALA A 85 -13.21 -11.55 -5.33
N ARG A 86 -12.51 -10.61 -4.69
CA ARG A 86 -12.82 -9.18 -4.75
C ARG A 86 -11.60 -8.32 -4.44
N ASP A 87 -11.54 -7.11 -5.03
CA ASP A 87 -10.60 -6.07 -4.59
C ASP A 87 -11.06 -5.47 -3.26
N VAL A 88 -10.56 -6.05 -2.18
CA VAL A 88 -10.81 -5.60 -0.81
C VAL A 88 -9.50 -5.00 -0.29
N ILE A 89 -9.15 -3.79 -0.79
CA ILE A 89 -7.80 -3.22 -0.61
C ILE A 89 -7.61 -2.63 0.79
N HIS A 90 -8.59 -1.86 1.29
CA HIS A 90 -8.50 -1.22 2.59
C HIS A 90 -9.86 -1.12 3.31
N GLY A 91 -10.63 -2.17 3.23
CA GLY A 91 -11.97 -2.29 3.81
C GLY A 91 -12.97 -2.83 2.82
N PHE A 92 -14.16 -3.16 3.30
CA PHE A 92 -15.24 -3.69 2.47
C PHE A 92 -16.47 -2.76 2.50
N LYS A 93 -17.37 -2.84 3.47
CA LYS A 93 -18.43 -1.84 3.71
C LYS A 93 -17.89 -0.70 4.58
N THR A 94 -17.18 -1.05 5.65
CA THR A 94 -16.40 -0.12 6.46
C THR A 94 -15.04 0.08 5.83
N ILE A 95 -14.74 1.31 5.44
CA ILE A 95 -13.49 1.65 4.77
C ILE A 95 -12.51 2.25 5.78
N TYR A 96 -11.31 1.68 5.82
CA TYR A 96 -10.14 2.18 6.55
C TYR A 96 -9.38 3.23 5.70
N PRO A 97 -8.41 3.95 6.25
CA PRO A 97 -7.51 4.78 5.44
C PRO A 97 -6.90 3.99 4.28
N ILE A 98 -6.62 4.69 3.17
CA ILE A 98 -5.88 4.08 2.06
C ILE A 98 -4.56 3.47 2.56
N PRO A 99 -4.01 2.42 1.89
CA PRO A 99 -2.79 1.75 2.36
C PRO A 99 -1.61 2.67 2.59
N LEU A 100 -1.43 3.74 1.81
CA LEU A 100 -0.40 4.74 2.08
C LEU A 100 -0.60 5.43 3.45
N GLY A 101 -1.84 5.71 3.84
CA GLY A 101 -2.18 6.18 5.18
C GLY A 101 -1.99 5.10 6.25
N GLN A 102 -2.29 3.83 5.93
CA GLN A 102 -2.01 2.72 6.84
C GLN A 102 -0.51 2.57 7.08
N GLY A 103 0.33 2.73 6.06
CA GLY A 103 1.79 2.80 6.20
C GLY A 103 2.23 3.90 7.16
N ALA A 104 1.55 5.06 7.13
CA ALA A 104 1.84 6.18 8.04
C ALA A 104 1.53 5.91 9.51
N THR A 105 0.78 4.86 9.85
CA THR A 105 0.55 4.46 11.25
C THR A 105 1.80 3.93 11.94
N TRP A 106 2.71 3.31 11.19
CA TRP A 106 3.87 2.56 11.71
C TRP A 106 3.49 1.58 12.83
N ASN A 107 2.30 0.98 12.69
CA ASN A 107 1.69 0.10 13.68
C ASN A 107 1.14 -1.18 13.02
N PRO A 108 1.99 -2.19 12.77
CA PRO A 108 1.60 -3.41 12.08
C PRO A 108 0.50 -4.20 12.82
N GLU A 109 0.49 -4.17 14.15
CA GLU A 109 -0.55 -4.85 14.94
C GLU A 109 -1.94 -4.23 14.69
N LEU A 110 -2.00 -2.91 14.55
CA LEU A 110 -3.24 -2.21 14.23
C LEU A 110 -3.72 -2.56 12.81
N ILE A 111 -2.80 -2.68 11.85
CA ILE A 111 -3.11 -3.04 10.47
C ILE A 111 -3.54 -4.51 10.36
N GLU A 112 -2.91 -5.43 11.08
CA GLU A 112 -3.34 -6.83 11.17
C GLU A 112 -4.80 -6.93 11.67
N ARG A 113 -5.15 -6.19 12.74
CA ARG A 113 -6.52 -6.13 13.27
C ARG A 113 -7.50 -5.52 12.25
N ALA A 114 -7.12 -4.46 11.54
CA ALA A 114 -7.96 -3.84 10.50
C ALA A 114 -8.21 -4.81 9.34
N ALA A 115 -7.18 -5.55 8.90
CA ALA A 115 -7.30 -6.57 7.87
C ALA A 115 -8.19 -7.74 8.33
N GLN A 116 -8.06 -8.19 9.59
CA GLN A 116 -8.92 -9.23 10.15
C GLN A 116 -10.39 -8.79 10.22
N ALA A 117 -10.66 -7.57 10.68
CA ALA A 117 -12.02 -7.04 10.71
C ALA A 117 -12.62 -6.90 9.29
N THR A 118 -11.80 -6.50 8.32
CA THR A 118 -12.18 -6.43 6.91
C THR A 118 -12.52 -7.81 6.34
N ALA A 119 -11.71 -8.82 6.61
CA ALA A 119 -11.95 -10.19 6.16
C ALA A 119 -13.24 -10.76 6.76
N LYS A 120 -13.48 -10.49 8.05
CA LYS A 120 -14.71 -10.88 8.74
C LYS A 120 -15.96 -10.23 8.12
N GLU A 121 -15.86 -8.96 7.76
CA GLU A 121 -16.96 -8.26 7.09
C GLU A 121 -17.21 -8.83 5.69
N ALA A 122 -16.17 -8.98 4.87
CA ALA A 122 -16.24 -9.48 3.50
C ALA A 122 -16.74 -10.94 3.41
N TYR A 123 -16.36 -11.80 4.37
CA TYR A 123 -16.82 -13.18 4.46
C TYR A 123 -18.35 -13.29 4.45
N GLN A 124 -19.05 -12.43 5.18
CA GLN A 124 -20.52 -12.42 5.29
C GLN A 124 -21.19 -12.13 3.93
N TYR A 125 -20.46 -11.58 2.98
CA TYR A 125 -20.91 -11.31 1.61
C TYR A 125 -20.43 -12.35 0.60
N GLY A 126 -19.81 -13.43 1.06
CA GLY A 126 -19.38 -14.55 0.23
C GLY A 126 -17.94 -14.45 -0.29
N ILE A 127 -17.20 -13.40 0.03
CA ILE A 127 -15.84 -13.20 -0.45
C ILE A 127 -14.88 -14.08 0.34
N ARG A 128 -14.05 -14.86 -0.39
CA ARG A 128 -13.08 -15.81 0.18
C ARG A 128 -11.65 -15.52 -0.28
N TRP A 129 -11.45 -14.57 -1.20
CA TRP A 129 -10.16 -14.22 -1.77
C TRP A 129 -10.09 -12.71 -2.02
N ALA A 130 -9.16 -12.02 -1.35
CA ALA A 130 -8.90 -10.60 -1.55
C ALA A 130 -7.72 -10.40 -2.51
N PHE A 131 -7.87 -9.49 -3.48
CA PHE A 131 -6.75 -9.03 -4.31
C PHE A 131 -5.95 -7.93 -3.58
N SER A 132 -5.40 -8.31 -2.45
CA SER A 132 -4.67 -7.46 -1.48
C SER A 132 -3.80 -8.36 -0.59
N PRO A 133 -2.68 -7.83 -0.03
CA PRO A 133 -2.18 -6.46 -0.08
C PRO A 133 -1.41 -6.13 -1.36
N MET A 134 -1.35 -4.83 -1.70
CA MET A 134 -0.39 -4.31 -2.65
C MET A 134 0.91 -3.94 -1.92
N VAL A 135 2.02 -4.57 -2.32
CA VAL A 135 3.33 -4.41 -1.68
C VAL A 135 4.38 -3.85 -2.64
N ASP A 136 3.94 -3.14 -3.66
CA ASP A 136 4.83 -2.41 -4.57
C ASP A 136 5.51 -1.25 -3.84
N VAL A 137 6.85 -1.25 -3.83
CA VAL A 137 7.66 -0.16 -3.25
C VAL A 137 7.68 1.02 -4.23
N ALA A 138 7.06 2.15 -3.89
CA ALA A 138 6.83 3.24 -4.81
C ALA A 138 7.77 4.43 -4.57
N HIS A 139 8.63 4.76 -5.54
CA HIS A 139 9.56 5.90 -5.50
C HIS A 139 9.06 7.13 -6.27
N ASP A 140 7.97 7.00 -7.03
CA ASP A 140 7.43 8.07 -7.87
C ASP A 140 5.98 8.40 -7.48
N PRO A 141 5.74 9.53 -6.78
CA PRO A 141 4.39 9.92 -6.36
C PRO A 141 3.48 10.35 -7.53
N ARG A 142 4.01 10.45 -8.76
CA ARG A 142 3.18 10.68 -9.95
C ARG A 142 2.36 9.45 -10.33
N TRP A 143 2.83 8.25 -9.97
CA TRP A 143 2.08 7.01 -10.17
C TRP A 143 0.81 7.00 -9.33
N GLY A 144 -0.34 6.74 -9.98
CA GLY A 144 -1.64 6.81 -9.30
C GLY A 144 -1.82 5.78 -8.21
N ARG A 145 -1.22 4.59 -8.40
CA ARG A 145 -1.33 3.45 -7.48
C ARG A 145 -0.46 3.57 -6.22
N VAL A 146 0.32 4.62 -6.06
CA VAL A 146 0.98 4.95 -4.78
C VAL A 146 0.00 4.90 -3.61
N ALA A 147 -1.27 5.27 -3.84
CA ALA A 147 -2.33 5.22 -2.84
C ALA A 147 -2.62 3.82 -2.28
N GLU A 148 -2.29 2.77 -3.04
CA GLU A 148 -2.64 1.39 -2.75
C GLU A 148 -1.55 0.62 -1.98
N GLY A 149 -0.31 1.13 -1.90
CA GLY A 149 0.83 0.53 -1.22
C GLY A 149 1.21 1.26 0.07
N TYR A 150 2.23 0.74 0.77
CA TYR A 150 2.65 1.24 2.09
C TYR A 150 3.80 2.25 2.04
N GLY A 151 4.19 2.71 0.84
CA GLY A 151 5.17 3.78 0.66
C GLY A 151 6.43 3.39 -0.12
N GLU A 152 7.55 4.07 0.20
CA GLU A 152 8.80 3.98 -0.57
C GLU A 152 9.85 3.03 0.02
N ASP A 153 9.61 2.50 1.22
CA ASP A 153 10.59 1.70 1.94
C ASP A 153 10.28 0.20 1.88
N PRO A 154 11.24 -0.66 1.48
CA PRO A 154 11.01 -2.09 1.38
C PRO A 154 10.80 -2.77 2.74
N TYR A 155 11.41 -2.29 3.84
CA TYR A 155 11.25 -2.87 5.16
C TYR A 155 9.87 -2.55 5.75
N LEU A 156 9.45 -1.28 5.73
CA LEU A 156 8.12 -0.86 6.17
C LEU A 156 7.03 -1.57 5.36
N THR A 157 7.17 -1.62 4.04
CA THR A 157 6.22 -2.30 3.14
C THR A 157 6.16 -3.80 3.43
N SER A 158 7.31 -4.45 3.72
CA SER A 158 7.35 -5.86 4.13
C SER A 158 6.57 -6.10 5.42
N VAL A 159 6.82 -5.29 6.45
CA VAL A 159 6.19 -5.45 7.76
C VAL A 159 4.67 -5.23 7.68
N MET A 160 4.22 -4.18 6.97
CA MET A 160 2.80 -3.88 6.79
C MET A 160 2.10 -4.91 5.90
N GLY A 161 2.77 -5.37 4.84
CA GLY A 161 2.27 -6.43 3.96
C GLY A 161 2.07 -7.75 4.70
N VAL A 162 3.04 -8.15 5.53
CA VAL A 162 2.93 -9.35 6.40
C VAL A 162 1.77 -9.21 7.38
N ALA A 163 1.60 -8.06 8.02
CA ALA A 163 0.48 -7.81 8.94
C ALA A 163 -0.87 -7.97 8.23
N THR A 164 -1.00 -7.44 7.02
CA THR A 164 -2.23 -7.57 6.21
C THR A 164 -2.50 -9.02 5.80
N VAL A 165 -1.46 -9.76 5.33
CA VAL A 165 -1.59 -11.19 5.00
C VAL A 165 -2.08 -11.99 6.20
N ARG A 166 -1.48 -11.79 7.37
CA ARG A 166 -1.89 -12.47 8.60
C ARG A 166 -3.32 -12.12 9.00
N GLY A 167 -3.66 -10.83 8.98
CA GLY A 167 -5.00 -10.38 9.32
C GLY A 167 -6.08 -10.98 8.41
N TYR A 168 -5.84 -11.07 7.11
CA TYR A 168 -6.79 -11.70 6.19
C TYR A 168 -6.89 -13.20 6.36
N GLN A 169 -5.78 -13.90 6.57
CA GLN A 169 -5.71 -15.37 6.51
C GLN A 169 -5.90 -16.06 7.86
N ASN A 170 -5.82 -15.34 8.98
CA ASN A 170 -6.11 -15.91 10.30
C ASN A 170 -7.57 -16.38 10.38
N ASP A 171 -7.78 -17.55 11.01
CA ASP A 171 -9.10 -18.05 11.32
C ASP A 171 -9.91 -17.02 12.12
N GLN A 172 -11.20 -16.97 11.87
CA GLN A 172 -12.07 -15.92 12.37
C GLN A 172 -13.33 -16.46 13.00
N MET A 173 -13.84 -15.75 14.00
CA MET A 173 -15.17 -16.00 14.56
C MET A 173 -16.21 -15.20 13.78
N VAL A 174 -17.10 -15.90 13.08
CA VAL A 174 -18.26 -15.34 12.38
C VAL A 174 -19.50 -16.06 12.93
N ASN A 175 -20.43 -15.32 13.54
CA ASN A 175 -21.68 -15.87 14.10
C ASN A 175 -21.45 -17.08 15.02
N ASP A 176 -20.52 -16.93 15.97
CA ASP A 176 -20.12 -17.96 16.95
C ASP A 176 -19.52 -19.25 16.34
N GLN A 177 -19.15 -19.22 15.05
CA GLN A 177 -18.47 -20.31 14.37
C GLN A 177 -17.06 -19.88 13.97
N MET A 178 -16.09 -20.77 14.16
CA MET A 178 -14.74 -20.59 13.62
C MET A 178 -14.77 -20.91 12.12
N VAL A 179 -14.35 -19.95 11.30
CA VAL A 179 -14.25 -20.09 9.85
C VAL A 179 -12.83 -19.79 9.40
N PRO A 180 -12.34 -20.44 8.32
CA PRO A 180 -11.06 -20.08 7.72
C PRO A 180 -11.06 -18.62 7.27
N GLY A 181 -9.91 -17.96 7.40
CA GLY A 181 -9.72 -16.61 6.92
C GLY A 181 -9.91 -16.50 5.40
N MET A 182 -9.82 -15.27 4.91
CA MET A 182 -9.87 -14.94 3.50
C MET A 182 -8.45 -15.04 2.90
N ALA A 183 -8.27 -15.69 1.75
CA ALA A 183 -6.97 -15.72 1.10
C ALA A 183 -6.49 -14.33 0.71
N ALA A 184 -5.24 -14.02 1.02
CA ALA A 184 -4.55 -12.83 0.52
C ALA A 184 -3.99 -13.09 -0.88
N CYS A 185 -3.98 -12.06 -1.73
CA CYS A 185 -3.31 -12.05 -3.02
C CYS A 185 -2.33 -10.89 -3.07
N VAL A 186 -1.06 -11.21 -2.87
CA VAL A 186 0.00 -10.20 -2.82
C VAL A 186 0.31 -9.69 -4.22
N LYS A 187 0.22 -8.38 -4.44
CA LYS A 187 0.31 -7.78 -5.77
C LYS A 187 1.19 -6.54 -5.81
N HIS A 188 1.72 -6.16 -6.99
CA HIS A 188 1.74 -6.87 -8.27
C HIS A 188 3.14 -7.40 -8.52
N PHE A 189 3.27 -8.67 -8.71
CA PHE A 189 4.55 -9.40 -8.79
C PHE A 189 5.15 -9.32 -10.21
N ALA A 190 6.24 -8.47 -10.44
CA ALA A 190 6.87 -7.55 -9.52
C ALA A 190 7.51 -6.35 -10.25
N GLY A 191 7.84 -5.31 -9.48
CA GLY A 191 8.53 -4.13 -9.99
C GLY A 191 7.63 -3.09 -10.67
N TYR A 192 6.33 -3.21 -10.57
CA TYR A 192 5.34 -2.38 -11.26
C TYR A 192 5.43 -0.88 -10.91
N SER A 193 5.73 -0.55 -9.67
CA SER A 193 5.87 0.83 -9.20
C SER A 193 7.04 1.61 -9.79
N ALA A 194 7.98 0.93 -10.46
CA ALA A 194 9.10 1.55 -11.15
C ALA A 194 8.77 1.95 -12.60
N SER A 195 7.50 1.99 -12.98
CA SER A 195 7.05 2.39 -14.32
C SER A 195 7.61 3.75 -14.74
N GLU A 196 8.15 3.83 -15.96
CA GLU A 196 8.82 5.02 -16.47
C GLU A 196 7.95 6.28 -16.38
N GLY A 197 8.49 7.30 -15.71
CA GLY A 197 7.85 8.60 -15.55
C GLY A 197 6.58 8.55 -14.68
N GLY A 198 6.43 7.54 -13.82
CA GLY A 198 5.25 7.35 -12.99
C GLY A 198 3.98 7.07 -13.79
N ARG A 199 4.10 6.58 -15.03
CA ARG A 199 2.96 6.26 -15.90
C ARG A 199 2.54 4.82 -15.71
N ASP A 200 1.29 4.61 -15.38
CA ASP A 200 0.74 3.28 -15.19
C ASP A 200 0.85 2.40 -16.45
N TYR A 201 0.98 1.09 -16.30
CA TYR A 201 1.15 0.09 -17.36
C TYR A 201 2.42 0.21 -18.20
N ASN A 202 3.35 1.09 -17.82
CA ASN A 202 4.55 1.35 -18.61
C ASN A 202 5.68 0.39 -18.28
N THR A 203 6.64 0.30 -19.18
CA THR A 203 7.89 -0.46 -19.04
C THR A 203 8.63 -0.12 -17.74
N THR A 204 9.29 -1.13 -17.16
CA THR A 204 10.20 -0.96 -16.02
C THR A 204 11.59 -1.49 -16.35
N TRP A 205 12.60 -0.68 -16.07
CA TRP A 205 14.01 -1.02 -16.24
C TRP A 205 14.69 -1.07 -14.89
N ILE A 206 14.86 -2.25 -14.35
CA ILE A 206 15.38 -2.45 -12.99
C ILE A 206 16.59 -3.39 -13.05
N PRO A 207 17.80 -2.95 -12.69
CA PRO A 207 18.93 -3.84 -12.51
C PRO A 207 18.63 -4.93 -11.47
N GLU A 208 19.14 -6.15 -11.67
CA GLU A 208 18.86 -7.28 -10.77
C GLU A 208 19.19 -6.99 -9.31
N THR A 209 20.31 -6.29 -9.04
CA THR A 209 20.69 -5.88 -7.68
C THR A 209 19.59 -5.03 -7.03
N GLN A 210 19.14 -3.98 -7.72
CA GLN A 210 18.05 -3.12 -7.21
C GLN A 210 16.74 -3.88 -7.09
N PHE A 211 16.45 -4.77 -8.03
CA PHE A 211 15.24 -5.58 -8.01
C PHE A 211 15.17 -6.46 -6.76
N ARG A 212 16.30 -7.12 -6.42
CA ARG A 212 16.41 -8.00 -5.26
C ARG A 212 16.51 -7.28 -3.92
N ASP A 213 17.10 -6.08 -3.89
CA ASP A 213 17.28 -5.32 -2.65
C ASP A 213 16.06 -4.45 -2.30
N ILE A 214 15.26 -4.03 -3.29
CA ILE A 214 14.17 -3.06 -3.09
C ILE A 214 12.80 -3.64 -3.41
N TYR A 215 12.62 -4.21 -4.61
CA TYR A 215 11.26 -4.57 -5.09
C TYR A 215 10.80 -5.96 -4.67
N LEU A 216 11.71 -6.93 -4.52
CA LEU A 216 11.36 -8.30 -4.13
C LEU A 216 11.17 -8.54 -2.63
N PRO A 217 11.83 -7.84 -1.69
CA PRO A 217 11.75 -8.17 -0.27
C PRO A 217 10.32 -8.19 0.30
N PRO A 218 9.40 -7.26 -0.04
CA PRO A 218 8.04 -7.31 0.47
C PRO A 218 7.26 -8.55 0.01
N PHE A 219 7.44 -8.97 -1.25
CA PHE A 219 6.83 -10.19 -1.77
C PHE A 219 7.37 -11.44 -1.08
N LYS A 220 8.70 -11.50 -0.90
CA LYS A 220 9.36 -12.60 -0.19
C LYS A 220 8.84 -12.73 1.24
N SER A 221 8.79 -11.61 1.96
CA SER A 221 8.30 -11.57 3.34
C SER A 221 6.84 -12.02 3.43
N ALA A 222 5.99 -11.62 2.49
CA ALA A 222 4.60 -12.04 2.42
C ALA A 222 4.46 -13.55 2.11
N VAL A 223 5.29 -14.08 1.20
CA VAL A 223 5.35 -15.53 0.91
C VAL A 223 5.81 -16.31 2.15
N GLU A 224 6.85 -15.87 2.83
CA GLU A 224 7.34 -16.48 4.07
C GLU A 224 6.31 -16.40 5.21
N ALA A 225 5.45 -15.39 5.20
CA ALA A 225 4.30 -15.28 6.11
C ALA A 225 3.11 -16.19 5.73
N GLY A 226 3.21 -16.93 4.63
CA GLY A 226 2.21 -17.90 4.18
C GLY A 226 1.13 -17.33 3.25
N ALA A 227 1.41 -16.26 2.51
CA ALA A 227 0.47 -15.74 1.50
C ALA A 227 0.00 -16.85 0.55
N MET A 228 -1.31 -17.02 0.41
CA MET A 228 -1.90 -18.10 -0.37
C MET A 228 -1.84 -17.87 -1.87
N SER A 229 -1.70 -16.61 -2.32
CA SER A 229 -1.60 -16.27 -3.73
C SER A 229 -0.81 -14.98 -3.99
N LEU A 230 -0.32 -14.86 -5.24
CA LEU A 230 0.28 -13.66 -5.80
C LEU A 230 -0.40 -13.33 -7.12
N MET A 231 -0.36 -12.05 -7.53
CA MET A 231 -0.87 -11.60 -8.83
C MET A 231 0.27 -11.02 -9.66
N CYS A 232 0.40 -11.46 -10.92
CA CYS A 232 1.34 -10.89 -11.89
C CYS A 232 1.06 -9.39 -12.09
N SER A 233 2.11 -8.62 -12.32
CA SER A 233 1.96 -7.21 -12.70
C SER A 233 1.69 -7.04 -14.20
N PHE A 234 1.11 -5.90 -14.58
CA PHE A 234 0.85 -5.57 -16.00
C PHE A 234 2.10 -5.24 -16.81
N ASN A 235 3.10 -4.63 -16.16
CA ASN A 235 4.29 -4.12 -16.84
C ASN A 235 5.20 -5.22 -17.38
N ASP A 236 6.02 -4.85 -18.34
CA ASP A 236 7.22 -5.60 -18.67
C ASP A 236 8.38 -5.17 -17.76
N LEU A 237 9.08 -6.15 -17.23
CA LEU A 237 10.32 -6.00 -16.47
C LEU A 237 11.50 -6.28 -17.39
N ASN A 238 12.30 -5.25 -17.68
CA ASN A 238 13.46 -5.36 -18.58
C ASN A 238 13.09 -5.96 -19.96
N GLY A 239 11.93 -5.57 -20.48
CA GLY A 239 11.42 -6.02 -21.78
C GLY A 239 10.65 -7.34 -21.77
N LEU A 240 10.42 -7.95 -20.59
CA LEU A 240 9.67 -9.22 -20.48
C LEU A 240 8.45 -9.04 -19.55
N PRO A 241 7.21 -9.07 -20.08
CA PRO A 241 5.99 -8.97 -19.28
C PRO A 241 5.92 -10.02 -18.18
N SER A 242 5.49 -9.61 -16.98
CA SER A 242 5.50 -10.44 -15.77
C SER A 242 4.73 -11.75 -15.94
N SER A 243 3.60 -11.74 -16.67
CA SER A 243 2.81 -12.95 -16.95
C SER A 243 3.56 -14.04 -17.75
N ALA A 244 4.59 -13.65 -18.52
CA ALA A 244 5.46 -14.54 -19.29
C ALA A 244 6.90 -14.62 -18.77
N ASN A 245 7.18 -14.03 -17.61
CA ASN A 245 8.53 -13.97 -17.06
C ASN A 245 8.87 -15.23 -16.25
N ARG A 246 9.48 -16.22 -16.95
CA ARG A 246 9.87 -17.48 -16.32
C ARG A 246 10.89 -17.27 -15.19
N HIS A 247 11.86 -16.36 -15.33
CA HIS A 247 12.83 -16.08 -14.28
C HIS A 247 12.14 -15.64 -12.99
N LEU A 248 11.18 -14.71 -13.09
CA LEU A 248 10.41 -14.23 -11.95
C LEU A 248 9.53 -15.33 -11.34
N ASN A 249 8.71 -15.96 -12.21
CA ASN A 249 7.64 -16.85 -11.76
C ASN A 249 8.12 -18.26 -11.39
N VAL A 250 9.20 -18.75 -12.00
CA VAL A 250 9.72 -20.10 -11.75
C VAL A 250 11.01 -20.04 -10.95
N ASP A 251 12.06 -19.39 -11.49
CA ASP A 251 13.39 -19.48 -10.86
C ASP A 251 13.36 -18.81 -9.47
N ILE A 252 12.77 -17.61 -9.33
CA ILE A 252 12.67 -16.91 -8.04
C ILE A 252 11.54 -17.51 -7.20
N LEU A 253 10.29 -17.45 -7.66
CA LEU A 253 9.13 -17.78 -6.81
C LEU A 253 9.10 -19.26 -6.42
N ARG A 254 9.37 -20.18 -7.39
CA ARG A 254 9.21 -21.62 -7.16
C ARG A 254 10.51 -22.31 -6.75
N GLU A 255 11.63 -21.98 -7.40
CA GLU A 255 12.88 -22.69 -7.17
C GLU A 255 13.70 -22.07 -6.03
N GLU A 256 13.78 -20.76 -5.95
CA GLU A 256 14.53 -20.08 -4.87
C GLU A 256 13.69 -20.00 -3.59
N TRP A 257 12.47 -19.43 -3.65
CA TRP A 257 11.63 -19.23 -2.46
C TRP A 257 10.82 -20.47 -2.06
N LYS A 258 10.75 -21.52 -2.91
CA LYS A 258 9.97 -22.73 -2.66
C LYS A 258 8.49 -22.47 -2.38
N SER A 259 7.94 -21.41 -2.93
CA SER A 259 6.54 -21.03 -2.73
C SER A 259 5.59 -21.97 -3.46
N ASP A 260 4.49 -22.33 -2.80
CA ASP A 260 3.37 -23.08 -3.38
C ASP A 260 2.11 -22.20 -3.56
N ALA A 261 2.22 -20.89 -3.27
CA ALA A 261 1.15 -19.91 -3.45
C ALA A 261 0.68 -19.86 -4.90
N LEU A 262 -0.63 -19.74 -5.13
CA LEU A 262 -1.20 -19.61 -6.47
C LEU A 262 -0.72 -18.33 -7.15
N LEU A 263 -0.30 -18.40 -8.41
CA LEU A 263 0.04 -17.23 -9.22
C LEU A 263 -1.08 -16.99 -10.25
N VAL A 264 -1.83 -15.90 -10.08
CA VAL A 264 -2.88 -15.47 -11.00
C VAL A 264 -2.38 -14.30 -11.87
N SER A 265 -2.88 -14.17 -13.09
CA SER A 265 -2.67 -12.97 -13.91
C SER A 265 -3.39 -11.77 -13.28
N ASP A 266 -2.99 -10.55 -13.61
CA ASP A 266 -3.88 -9.40 -13.49
C ASP A 266 -4.92 -9.43 -14.62
N TRP A 267 -5.89 -8.51 -14.61
CA TRP A 267 -7.00 -8.44 -15.55
C TRP A 267 -6.53 -8.42 -17.01
N GLY A 268 -6.68 -9.55 -17.69
CA GLY A 268 -6.28 -9.70 -19.09
C GLY A 268 -4.77 -9.67 -19.36
N SER A 269 -3.91 -9.59 -18.33
CA SER A 269 -2.47 -9.40 -18.52
C SER A 269 -1.77 -10.53 -19.29
N GLY A 270 -2.37 -11.73 -19.32
CA GLY A 270 -1.93 -12.80 -20.21
C GLY A 270 -2.17 -12.48 -21.69
N SER A 271 -3.31 -11.89 -22.03
CA SER A 271 -3.61 -11.46 -23.42
C SER A 271 -2.85 -10.21 -23.85
N ASP A 272 -2.41 -9.39 -22.88
CA ASP A 272 -1.65 -8.16 -23.12
C ASP A 272 -0.24 -8.41 -23.67
N LEU A 273 0.23 -9.65 -23.65
CA LEU A 273 1.48 -10.03 -24.32
C LEU A 273 1.46 -9.72 -25.82
N VAL A 274 0.28 -9.68 -26.44
CA VAL A 274 0.12 -9.32 -27.86
C VAL A 274 0.35 -7.80 -28.08
N PRO A 275 -0.37 -6.89 -27.41
CA PRO A 275 -0.08 -5.46 -27.53
C PRO A 275 1.30 -5.05 -27.01
N HIS A 276 1.91 -5.79 -26.05
CA HIS A 276 3.33 -5.61 -25.71
C HIS A 276 4.29 -5.92 -26.87
N GLY A 277 3.80 -6.61 -27.92
CA GLY A 277 4.64 -7.03 -29.05
C GLY A 277 5.54 -8.23 -28.74
N LEU A 278 5.30 -8.94 -27.63
CA LEU A 278 6.02 -10.16 -27.28
C LEU A 278 5.46 -11.37 -28.01
N CYS A 279 4.15 -11.42 -28.24
CA CYS A 279 3.43 -12.55 -28.85
C CYS A 279 2.77 -12.14 -30.16
N ALA A 280 2.76 -13.06 -31.14
CA ALA A 280 2.11 -12.83 -32.41
C ALA A 280 0.57 -12.82 -32.30
N ASP A 281 0.04 -13.67 -31.44
CA ASP A 281 -1.39 -13.84 -31.19
C ASP A 281 -1.65 -14.40 -29.77
N LYS A 282 -2.92 -14.54 -29.41
CA LYS A 282 -3.33 -15.06 -28.09
C LYS A 282 -2.94 -16.53 -27.86
N LYS A 283 -2.76 -17.33 -28.92
CA LYS A 283 -2.29 -18.72 -28.79
C LYS A 283 -0.82 -18.78 -28.41
N ASP A 284 0.03 -17.91 -28.99
CA ASP A 284 1.43 -17.74 -28.56
C ASP A 284 1.49 -17.21 -27.12
N ALA A 285 0.59 -16.29 -26.76
CA ALA A 285 0.47 -15.79 -25.40
C ALA A 285 0.14 -16.93 -24.39
N ALA A 286 -0.83 -17.78 -24.70
CA ALA A 286 -1.15 -18.94 -23.86
C ALA A 286 0.04 -19.89 -23.67
N LEU A 287 0.80 -20.14 -24.73
CA LEU A 287 2.01 -20.99 -24.67
C LEU A 287 3.07 -20.37 -23.77
N ARG A 288 3.35 -19.09 -23.89
CA ARG A 288 4.37 -18.41 -23.07
C ARG A 288 3.95 -18.28 -21.61
N CYS A 289 2.69 -17.99 -21.33
CA CYS A 289 2.16 -17.89 -19.96
C CYS A 289 2.22 -19.25 -19.25
N ILE A 290 1.83 -20.36 -19.91
CA ILE A 290 1.90 -21.70 -19.28
C ILE A 290 3.36 -22.16 -19.09
N ASP A 291 4.28 -21.82 -19.98
CA ASP A 291 5.71 -22.10 -19.83
C ASP A 291 6.35 -21.29 -18.70
N ALA A 292 5.86 -20.08 -18.47
CA ALA A 292 6.23 -19.24 -17.34
C ALA A 292 5.47 -19.59 -16.04
N ARG A 293 4.60 -20.61 -16.07
CA ARG A 293 3.83 -21.07 -14.92
C ARG A 293 2.94 -19.96 -14.30
N MET A 294 2.33 -19.11 -15.12
CA MET A 294 1.15 -18.36 -14.73
C MET A 294 -0.01 -19.34 -14.59
N GLU A 295 -0.57 -19.50 -13.40
CA GLU A 295 -1.39 -20.68 -13.08
C GLU A 295 -2.89 -20.44 -13.29
N MET A 296 -3.36 -19.20 -13.22
CA MET A 296 -4.76 -18.82 -13.45
C MET A 296 -4.85 -17.57 -14.32
N ASP A 297 -5.71 -17.60 -15.32
CA ASP A 297 -5.95 -16.50 -16.26
C ASP A 297 -7.22 -15.72 -15.86
N MET A 298 -7.02 -14.45 -15.46
CA MET A 298 -8.11 -13.54 -15.11
C MET A 298 -8.60 -12.83 -16.37
N GLN A 299 -9.79 -13.16 -16.84
CA GLN A 299 -10.52 -12.52 -17.96
C GLN A 299 -9.82 -12.53 -19.33
N GLY A 300 -8.64 -13.15 -19.48
CA GLY A 300 -7.89 -13.21 -20.74
C GLY A 300 -8.49 -14.19 -21.73
N ASN A 301 -9.09 -15.28 -21.23
CA ASN A 301 -9.60 -16.45 -21.96
C ASN A 301 -8.52 -17.19 -22.80
N ILE A 302 -7.24 -16.87 -22.59
CA ILE A 302 -6.16 -17.47 -23.39
C ILE A 302 -5.99 -18.96 -23.12
N TYR A 303 -6.27 -19.40 -21.89
CA TYR A 303 -6.16 -20.81 -21.54
C TYR A 303 -7.36 -21.62 -22.01
N THR A 304 -8.57 -21.13 -21.82
CA THR A 304 -9.80 -21.82 -22.27
C THR A 304 -9.88 -21.94 -23.77
N ASP A 305 -9.36 -20.96 -24.51
CA ASP A 305 -9.45 -20.94 -25.95
C ASP A 305 -8.37 -21.78 -26.64
N TYR A 306 -7.15 -21.89 -26.04
CA TYR A 306 -6.00 -22.41 -26.78
C TYR A 306 -5.25 -23.57 -26.13
N LEU A 307 -5.35 -23.85 -24.80
CA LEU A 307 -4.54 -24.89 -24.16
C LEU A 307 -4.86 -26.31 -24.68
N ALA A 308 -6.13 -26.62 -24.93
CA ALA A 308 -6.51 -27.92 -25.43
C ALA A 308 -5.88 -28.22 -26.83
N GLU A 309 -5.88 -27.19 -27.71
CA GLU A 309 -5.25 -27.28 -29.03
C GLU A 309 -3.72 -27.40 -28.91
N LEU A 310 -3.08 -26.61 -28.03
CA LEU A 310 -1.64 -26.66 -27.78
C LEU A 310 -1.19 -28.02 -27.22
N VAL A 311 -2.03 -28.70 -26.42
CA VAL A 311 -1.79 -30.06 -25.93
C VAL A 311 -1.90 -31.05 -27.11
N ALA A 312 -2.94 -30.94 -27.95
CA ALA A 312 -3.13 -31.81 -29.12
C ALA A 312 -1.98 -31.65 -30.13
N GLU A 313 -1.41 -30.45 -30.26
CA GLU A 313 -0.22 -30.17 -31.09
C GLU A 313 1.10 -30.68 -30.43
N GLY A 314 1.06 -31.14 -29.20
CA GLY A 314 2.26 -31.55 -28.44
C GLY A 314 3.19 -30.43 -28.00
N LYS A 315 2.75 -29.16 -28.09
CA LYS A 315 3.50 -27.98 -27.65
C LYS A 315 3.41 -27.77 -26.13
N VAL A 316 2.29 -28.14 -25.51
CA VAL A 316 2.07 -28.14 -24.07
C VAL A 316 1.87 -29.58 -23.60
N LYS A 317 2.53 -29.94 -22.50
CA LYS A 317 2.31 -31.27 -21.86
C LYS A 317 1.21 -31.11 -20.80
N GLU A 318 0.29 -32.08 -20.73
CA GLU A 318 -0.78 -32.07 -19.71
C GLU A 318 -0.22 -31.92 -18.28
N ARG A 319 0.97 -32.45 -17.99
CA ARG A 319 1.66 -32.28 -16.72
C ARG A 319 1.90 -30.78 -16.35
N GLN A 320 2.09 -29.89 -17.32
CA GLN A 320 2.24 -28.44 -17.04
C GLN A 320 0.93 -27.87 -16.51
N ILE A 321 -0.19 -28.29 -17.08
CA ILE A 321 -1.55 -27.97 -16.64
C ILE A 321 -1.81 -28.55 -15.23
N ASP A 322 -1.43 -29.80 -14.99
CA ASP A 322 -1.59 -30.46 -13.68
C ASP A 322 -0.90 -29.71 -12.57
N VAL A 323 0.29 -29.16 -12.82
CA VAL A 323 1.03 -28.36 -11.84
C VAL A 323 0.28 -27.06 -11.49
N CYS A 324 -0.30 -26.38 -12.48
CA CYS A 324 -1.09 -25.18 -12.27
C CYS A 324 -2.39 -25.47 -11.50
N VAL A 325 -3.13 -26.50 -11.94
CA VAL A 325 -4.38 -26.90 -11.29
C VAL A 325 -4.16 -27.33 -9.84
N ARG A 326 -3.04 -27.95 -9.53
CA ARG A 326 -2.67 -28.32 -8.17
C ARG A 326 -2.63 -27.12 -7.24
N SER A 327 -2.06 -25.99 -7.66
CA SER A 327 -2.01 -24.75 -6.86
C SER A 327 -3.42 -24.18 -6.64
N ILE A 328 -4.30 -24.27 -7.64
CA ILE A 328 -5.69 -23.82 -7.54
C ILE A 328 -6.50 -24.70 -6.57
N LEU A 329 -6.38 -26.02 -6.68
CA LEU A 329 -7.06 -26.96 -5.77
C LEU A 329 -6.54 -26.81 -4.33
N ARG A 330 -5.24 -26.52 -4.16
CA ARG A 330 -4.62 -26.25 -2.87
C ARG A 330 -5.21 -24.98 -2.21
N LEU A 331 -5.37 -23.91 -2.96
CA LEU A 331 -6.05 -22.70 -2.47
C LEU A 331 -7.47 -23.03 -1.97
N LYS A 332 -8.24 -23.79 -2.75
CA LYS A 332 -9.61 -24.19 -2.38
C LYS A 332 -9.64 -25.08 -1.14
N TYR A 333 -8.70 -26.02 -1.03
CA TYR A 333 -8.57 -26.90 0.12
C TYR A 333 -8.25 -26.12 1.40
N ARG A 334 -7.26 -25.23 1.37
CA ARG A 334 -6.85 -24.39 2.50
C ARG A 334 -7.95 -23.43 2.94
N LEU A 335 -8.80 -22.98 2.03
CA LEU A 335 -9.99 -22.18 2.34
C LEU A 335 -11.16 -23.01 2.89
N GLY A 336 -11.03 -24.36 3.00
CA GLY A 336 -12.08 -25.25 3.47
C GLY A 336 -13.31 -25.32 2.55
N LEU A 337 -13.17 -24.94 1.27
CA LEU A 337 -14.30 -24.86 0.34
C LEU A 337 -14.87 -26.23 -0.06
N PHE A 338 -14.09 -27.29 0.00
CA PHE A 338 -14.58 -28.66 -0.27
C PHE A 338 -15.50 -29.19 0.83
N GLU A 339 -15.34 -28.69 2.06
CA GLU A 339 -16.16 -29.06 3.22
C GLU A 339 -17.30 -28.07 3.42
N ASN A 340 -17.02 -26.77 3.27
CA ASN A 340 -17.96 -25.69 3.51
C ASN A 340 -17.96 -24.68 2.34
N PRO A 341 -18.59 -25.04 1.18
CA PRO A 341 -18.60 -24.19 -0.01
C PRO A 341 -19.52 -22.96 0.14
N TYR A 342 -20.47 -22.99 1.04
CA TYR A 342 -21.49 -21.95 1.21
C TYR A 342 -21.22 -21.05 2.41
N VAL A 343 -21.74 -19.85 2.36
CA VAL A 343 -21.75 -18.89 3.49
C VAL A 343 -23.17 -18.66 4.00
N PRO A 344 -23.37 -18.34 5.28
CA PRO A 344 -24.70 -18.01 5.81
C PRO A 344 -25.36 -16.87 5.03
N GLU A 345 -26.65 -17.04 4.66
CA GLU A 345 -27.43 -16.03 3.95
C GLU A 345 -28.20 -15.19 4.96
N GLU A 346 -27.54 -14.22 5.57
CA GLU A 346 -28.17 -13.33 6.54
C GLU A 346 -28.78 -12.10 5.86
N GLU A 347 -29.98 -11.67 6.33
CA GLU A 347 -30.63 -10.46 5.83
C GLU A 347 -29.87 -9.19 6.24
N THR A 348 -29.21 -9.20 7.40
CA THR A 348 -28.47 -8.05 7.93
C THR A 348 -27.11 -8.51 8.45
N PRO A 349 -26.06 -8.42 7.64
CA PRO A 349 -24.71 -8.71 8.09
C PRO A 349 -24.29 -7.81 9.26
N ALA A 350 -23.40 -8.33 10.14
CA ALA A 350 -22.89 -7.56 11.24
C ALA A 350 -22.12 -6.32 10.73
N PRO A 351 -22.32 -5.15 11.36
CA PRO A 351 -21.60 -3.94 10.98
C PRO A 351 -20.09 -4.09 11.21
N GLY A 352 -19.31 -3.35 10.41
CA GLY A 352 -17.87 -3.27 10.62
C GLY A 352 -17.47 -2.47 11.88
N ASP A 353 -16.20 -2.51 12.22
CA ASP A 353 -15.65 -1.90 13.42
C ASP A 353 -15.32 -0.40 13.20
N ALA A 354 -16.30 0.46 13.50
CA ALA A 354 -16.16 1.91 13.38
C ALA A 354 -15.14 2.51 14.37
N GLU A 355 -14.97 1.92 15.55
CA GLU A 355 -14.00 2.37 16.54
C GLU A 355 -12.57 2.08 16.05
N LEU A 356 -12.34 0.87 15.56
CA LEU A 356 -11.06 0.49 14.94
C LEU A 356 -10.76 1.36 13.71
N ALA A 357 -11.74 1.62 12.84
CA ALA A 357 -11.58 2.50 11.69
C ALA A 357 -11.21 3.95 12.10
N THR A 358 -11.81 4.45 13.18
CA THR A 358 -11.45 5.76 13.76
C THR A 358 -10.00 5.76 14.24
N ARG A 359 -9.60 4.73 14.99
CA ARG A 359 -8.24 4.61 15.51
C ARG A 359 -7.19 4.52 14.40
N VAL A 360 -7.43 3.72 13.35
CA VAL A 360 -6.51 3.65 12.20
C VAL A 360 -6.37 5.02 11.54
N ALA A 361 -7.47 5.77 11.37
CA ALA A 361 -7.44 7.10 10.78
C ALA A 361 -6.73 8.15 11.68
N GLU A 362 -6.85 8.04 13.00
CA GLU A 362 -6.11 8.86 13.95
C GLU A 362 -4.60 8.63 13.86
N GLU A 363 -4.18 7.37 13.81
CA GLU A 363 -2.76 7.01 13.73
C GLU A 363 -2.16 7.21 12.33
N ALA A 364 -2.98 7.26 11.27
CA ALA A 364 -2.56 7.50 9.89
C ALA A 364 -2.26 8.98 9.59
N ALA A 365 -2.93 9.92 10.26
CA ALA A 365 -2.75 11.34 9.99
C ALA A 365 -1.42 11.87 10.54
N VAL A 366 -0.68 12.60 9.71
CA VAL A 366 0.67 13.09 10.03
C VAL A 366 0.68 14.60 10.22
N LEU A 367 1.07 15.06 11.40
CA LEU A 367 1.26 16.48 11.67
C LEU A 367 2.59 16.94 11.06
N LEU A 368 2.54 17.82 10.05
CA LEU A 368 3.72 18.30 9.33
C LEU A 368 4.24 19.65 9.82
N LYS A 369 3.35 20.47 10.35
CA LYS A 369 3.68 21.80 10.91
C LYS A 369 2.70 22.18 11.99
N ASN A 370 3.17 22.84 13.05
CA ASN A 370 2.32 23.45 14.06
C ASN A 370 3.04 24.64 14.71
N ASN A 371 2.55 25.85 14.50
CA ASN A 371 3.04 27.07 15.13
C ASN A 371 2.32 27.36 16.46
N GLY A 372 1.82 26.33 17.16
CA GLY A 372 1.13 26.44 18.44
C GLY A 372 -0.38 26.71 18.33
N VAL A 373 -0.96 26.65 17.13
CA VAL A 373 -2.41 26.80 16.93
C VAL A 373 -3.18 25.50 17.26
N LEU A 374 -2.53 24.34 17.15
CA LEU A 374 -3.09 23.05 17.52
C LEU A 374 -2.48 22.55 18.84
N PRO A 375 -3.25 21.82 19.65
CA PRO A 375 -4.67 21.51 19.47
C PRO A 375 -5.56 22.74 19.71
N ILE A 376 -6.71 22.77 19.00
CA ILE A 376 -7.71 23.81 19.21
C ILE A 376 -8.31 23.64 20.59
N ARG A 377 -7.98 24.54 21.49
CA ARG A 377 -8.54 24.55 22.86
C ARG A 377 -9.63 25.60 22.95
N GLY A 378 -10.74 25.22 23.58
CA GLY A 378 -11.72 26.25 24.01
C GLY A 378 -11.02 27.22 24.95
N THR A 379 -11.12 28.53 24.66
CA THR A 379 -10.71 29.59 25.55
C THR A 379 -11.85 29.93 26.52
N ASP A 380 -11.66 30.87 27.45
CA ASP A 380 -12.73 31.38 28.31
C ASP A 380 -13.90 32.01 27.51
N HIS A 381 -13.70 32.19 26.22
CA HIS A 381 -14.73 32.57 25.25
C HIS A 381 -14.95 31.48 24.23
N LYS A 382 -16.19 31.38 23.69
CA LYS A 382 -16.57 30.44 22.67
C LYS A 382 -15.76 30.64 21.38
N SER A 383 -14.84 29.72 21.07
CA SER A 383 -14.01 29.77 19.85
C SER A 383 -14.85 29.51 18.62
N ARG A 384 -14.77 30.38 17.63
CA ARG A 384 -15.48 30.24 16.34
C ARG A 384 -14.54 29.64 15.31
N ILE A 385 -14.89 28.48 14.81
CA ILE A 385 -14.11 27.74 13.83
C ILE A 385 -14.81 27.83 12.48
N LEU A 386 -14.12 28.31 11.45
CA LEU A 386 -14.58 28.13 10.07
C LEU A 386 -14.11 26.78 9.55
N ILE A 387 -15.03 25.94 9.14
CA ILE A 387 -14.77 24.72 8.35
C ILE A 387 -15.01 25.11 6.89
N THR A 388 -13.98 24.95 6.06
CA THR A 388 -13.98 25.36 4.65
C THR A 388 -13.16 24.41 3.79
N GLY A 389 -13.29 24.52 2.47
CA GLY A 389 -12.57 23.69 1.51
C GLY A 389 -13.43 22.60 0.88
N PRO A 390 -13.00 22.11 -0.31
CA PRO A 390 -13.80 21.22 -1.11
C PRO A 390 -14.00 19.82 -0.51
N LEU A 391 -13.17 19.41 0.45
CA LEU A 391 -13.21 18.09 1.06
C LEU A 391 -13.80 18.05 2.48
N ALA A 392 -14.23 19.20 3.00
CA ALA A 392 -14.76 19.31 4.37
C ALA A 392 -16.04 18.48 4.62
N HIS A 393 -16.83 18.22 3.57
CA HIS A 393 -18.13 17.55 3.68
C HIS A 393 -18.40 16.60 2.49
N GLN A 394 -17.45 15.72 2.18
CA GLN A 394 -17.54 14.81 1.03
C GLN A 394 -17.45 13.35 1.51
N LYS A 395 -18.61 12.73 1.76
CA LYS A 395 -18.71 11.35 2.27
C LYS A 395 -18.01 10.31 1.40
N LYS A 396 -18.04 10.49 0.07
CA LYS A 396 -17.44 9.57 -0.89
C LYS A 396 -15.93 9.80 -1.03
N GLU A 397 -15.52 11.07 -1.15
CA GLU A 397 -14.13 11.40 -1.47
C GLU A 397 -13.16 11.03 -0.33
N GLN A 398 -13.61 11.12 0.93
CA GLN A 398 -12.77 10.71 2.07
C GLN A 398 -12.48 9.20 2.12
N LEU A 399 -13.25 8.37 1.41
CA LEU A 399 -13.03 6.93 1.34
C LEU A 399 -11.75 6.59 0.55
N GLY A 400 -11.39 7.40 -0.45
CA GLY A 400 -10.26 7.12 -1.34
C GLY A 400 -10.59 6.20 -2.51
N THR A 401 -9.54 5.68 -3.15
CA THR A 401 -9.65 4.78 -4.31
C THR A 401 -9.92 3.32 -3.88
N TRP A 402 -10.36 2.47 -4.83
CA TRP A 402 -10.60 1.03 -4.65
C TRP A 402 -11.61 0.69 -3.52
N VAL A 403 -12.75 1.37 -3.53
CA VAL A 403 -13.82 1.21 -2.54
C VAL A 403 -15.16 0.84 -3.19
N PHE A 404 -15.13 -0.13 -4.08
CA PHE A 404 -16.32 -0.55 -4.85
C PHE A 404 -17.54 -0.86 -3.99
N ASP A 405 -17.32 -1.43 -2.81
CA ASP A 405 -18.37 -1.89 -1.90
C ASP A 405 -18.56 -0.98 -0.68
N GLY A 406 -17.75 0.08 -0.56
CA GLY A 406 -17.79 1.02 0.54
C GLY A 406 -19.15 1.68 0.72
N ASP A 407 -19.69 1.60 1.94
CA ASP A 407 -20.99 2.19 2.26
C ASP A 407 -20.82 3.64 2.73
N THR A 408 -21.17 4.58 1.86
CA THR A 408 -21.12 6.02 2.18
C THR A 408 -22.10 6.43 3.29
N SER A 409 -23.10 5.59 3.63
CA SER A 409 -23.98 5.86 4.78
C SER A 409 -23.22 5.77 6.10
N LEU A 410 -22.16 4.94 6.16
CA LEU A 410 -21.27 4.80 7.31
C LEU A 410 -20.26 5.96 7.43
N SER A 411 -20.10 6.76 6.38
CA SER A 411 -19.13 7.87 6.37
C SER A 411 -19.56 9.03 7.25
N ILE A 412 -18.70 9.38 8.20
CA ILE A 412 -18.84 10.60 9.02
C ILE A 412 -17.78 11.60 8.55
N THR A 413 -18.23 12.72 7.98
CA THR A 413 -17.33 13.76 7.45
C THR A 413 -16.77 14.64 8.55
N PRO A 414 -15.66 15.40 8.28
CA PRO A 414 -15.14 16.39 9.22
C PRO A 414 -16.20 17.37 9.69
N LEU A 415 -17.00 17.95 8.78
CA LEU A 415 -18.10 18.85 9.16
C LEU A 415 -19.07 18.18 10.15
N MET A 416 -19.57 16.97 9.83
CA MET A 416 -20.49 16.24 10.69
C MET A 416 -19.91 15.95 12.08
N ALA A 417 -18.62 15.67 12.17
CA ALA A 417 -17.95 15.39 13.44
C ALA A 417 -17.85 16.67 14.31
N PHE A 418 -17.45 17.80 13.71
CA PHE A 418 -17.37 19.07 14.42
C PHE A 418 -18.75 19.64 14.81
N GLU A 419 -19.79 19.46 14.00
CA GLU A 419 -21.15 19.87 14.34
C GLU A 419 -21.66 19.15 15.61
N LYS A 420 -21.29 17.87 15.80
CA LYS A 420 -21.63 17.13 17.03
C LYS A 420 -20.97 17.73 18.30
N LEU A 421 -19.83 18.41 18.18
CA LEU A 421 -19.19 19.12 19.29
C LEU A 421 -19.76 20.51 19.53
N SER A 422 -20.39 21.12 18.52
CA SER A 422 -20.94 22.47 18.57
C SER A 422 -22.34 22.50 19.20
N VAL A 423 -22.47 21.97 20.43
CA VAL A 423 -23.73 22.06 21.22
C VAL A 423 -23.83 23.41 21.95
N PRO A 424 -25.02 23.85 22.39
CA PRO A 424 -25.24 25.20 22.98
C PRO A 424 -24.26 25.59 24.10
N ASP A 425 -23.89 24.62 24.94
CA ASP A 425 -23.01 24.85 26.08
C ASP A 425 -21.52 24.53 25.80
N SER A 426 -21.17 24.22 24.54
CA SER A 426 -19.78 23.94 24.18
C SER A 426 -18.96 25.22 24.02
N HIS A 427 -17.65 25.11 24.25
CA HIS A 427 -16.69 26.18 24.00
C HIS A 427 -16.35 26.38 22.52
N LEU A 428 -17.00 25.62 21.62
CA LEU A 428 -16.78 25.69 20.17
C LEU A 428 -18.04 26.08 19.43
N SER A 429 -17.88 26.86 18.36
CA SER A 429 -18.95 27.23 17.43
C SER A 429 -18.45 27.05 16.00
N VAL A 430 -19.19 26.30 15.21
CA VAL A 430 -18.84 25.98 13.82
C VAL A 430 -19.55 26.94 12.87
N ILE A 431 -18.77 27.48 11.92
CA ILE A 431 -19.23 28.17 10.73
C ILE A 431 -18.85 27.27 9.56
N PHE A 432 -19.73 27.01 8.63
CA PHE A 432 -19.43 26.24 7.43
C PHE A 432 -19.67 27.07 6.18
N GLU A 433 -18.65 27.17 5.34
CA GLU A 433 -18.72 27.71 3.97
C GLU A 433 -17.66 26.97 3.12
N PRO A 434 -18.07 26.11 2.18
CA PRO A 434 -17.11 25.28 1.44
C PRO A 434 -16.15 26.07 0.54
N GLY A 435 -16.59 27.19 0.00
CA GLY A 435 -15.83 28.02 -0.94
C GLY A 435 -15.71 27.35 -2.31
N LEU A 436 -15.10 26.17 -2.38
CA LEU A 436 -15.00 25.34 -3.57
C LEU A 436 -15.88 24.09 -3.43
N SER A 437 -16.54 23.68 -4.50
CA SER A 437 -17.53 22.59 -4.47
C SER A 437 -16.89 21.20 -4.58
N TYR A 438 -15.72 21.09 -5.23
CA TYR A 438 -14.91 19.89 -5.42
C TYR A 438 -13.45 20.28 -5.67
N SER A 439 -12.52 19.34 -5.60
CA SER A 439 -11.07 19.63 -5.58
C SER A 439 -10.56 20.35 -6.84
N ARG A 440 -11.19 20.13 -7.99
CA ARG A 440 -10.84 20.73 -9.28
C ARG A 440 -11.67 21.98 -9.64
N ASP A 441 -12.50 22.46 -8.73
CA ASP A 441 -13.31 23.68 -8.92
C ASP A 441 -12.40 24.91 -9.10
N LYS A 442 -12.76 25.76 -10.07
CA LYS A 442 -12.05 27.01 -10.41
C LYS A 442 -12.91 28.24 -10.18
N SER A 443 -13.99 28.14 -9.43
CA SER A 443 -14.94 29.22 -9.19
C SER A 443 -14.42 30.23 -8.16
N GLU A 444 -14.17 31.47 -8.60
CA GLU A 444 -13.80 32.57 -7.68
C GLU A 444 -14.93 33.04 -6.76
N ALA A 445 -16.18 32.82 -7.16
CA ALA A 445 -17.34 33.31 -6.40
C ALA A 445 -17.47 32.65 -5.03
N GLY A 446 -17.15 31.35 -4.96
CA GLY A 446 -17.12 30.62 -3.70
C GLY A 446 -16.01 31.08 -2.78
N ILE A 447 -14.80 31.35 -3.31
CA ILE A 447 -13.67 31.87 -2.54
C ILE A 447 -14.04 33.17 -1.81
N LYS A 448 -14.71 34.09 -2.48
CA LYS A 448 -15.18 35.35 -1.86
C LYS A 448 -16.10 35.10 -0.67
N LYS A 449 -17.03 34.12 -0.76
CA LYS A 449 -17.90 33.74 0.37
C LYS A 449 -17.10 33.15 1.54
N ALA A 450 -16.16 32.28 1.26
CA ALA A 450 -15.29 31.71 2.28
C ALA A 450 -14.47 32.78 3.01
N VAL A 451 -13.95 33.78 2.29
CA VAL A 451 -13.24 34.94 2.88
C VAL A 451 -14.17 35.76 3.79
N GLU A 452 -15.41 36.01 3.38
CA GLU A 452 -16.37 36.71 4.25
C GLU A 452 -16.75 35.91 5.50
N ALA A 453 -16.84 34.59 5.40
CA ALA A 453 -17.03 33.69 6.54
C ALA A 453 -15.79 33.69 7.46
N ALA A 454 -14.58 33.68 6.89
CA ALA A 454 -13.31 33.68 7.60
C ALA A 454 -13.14 34.93 8.52
N LYS A 455 -13.63 36.10 8.11
CA LYS A 455 -13.59 37.33 8.94
C LYS A 455 -14.33 37.15 10.27
N LYS A 456 -15.31 36.24 10.35
CA LYS A 456 -16.11 35.98 11.55
C LYS A 456 -15.53 34.87 12.42
N ALA A 457 -14.52 34.16 11.95
CA ALA A 457 -13.89 33.02 12.63
C ALA A 457 -12.66 33.49 13.45
N ASP A 458 -12.25 32.66 14.39
CA ASP A 458 -11.03 32.84 15.17
C ASP A 458 -9.92 31.92 14.61
N VAL A 459 -10.31 30.77 14.07
CA VAL A 459 -9.43 29.77 13.38
C VAL A 459 -10.14 29.24 12.13
N ILE A 460 -9.37 29.00 11.06
CA ILE A 460 -9.86 28.44 9.81
C ILE A 460 -9.32 27.02 9.68
N LEU A 461 -10.21 26.03 9.52
CA LEU A 461 -9.87 24.65 9.13
C LEU A 461 -10.12 24.51 7.63
N TYR A 462 -9.05 24.43 6.84
CA TYR A 462 -9.09 24.35 5.39
C TYR A 462 -8.84 22.91 4.93
N PHE A 463 -9.89 22.20 4.52
CA PHE A 463 -9.86 20.82 4.00
C PHE A 463 -9.65 20.84 2.50
N CYS A 464 -8.44 20.51 2.07
CA CYS A 464 -8.00 20.56 0.68
C CYS A 464 -7.37 19.22 0.25
N GLY A 465 -6.97 19.12 -1.02
CA GLY A 465 -6.29 17.94 -1.55
C GLY A 465 -6.88 17.43 -2.86
N GLU A 466 -6.97 16.11 -2.98
CA GLU A 466 -7.47 15.41 -4.16
C GLU A 466 -8.82 14.73 -3.89
N GLU A 467 -9.72 14.75 -4.88
CA GLU A 467 -10.85 13.80 -4.93
C GLU A 467 -10.30 12.37 -5.06
N ALA A 468 -11.02 11.38 -4.54
CA ALA A 468 -10.65 9.96 -4.61
C ALA A 468 -10.30 9.50 -6.05
N ILE A 469 -11.00 10.04 -7.05
CA ILE A 469 -10.79 9.69 -8.47
C ILE A 469 -9.43 10.13 -9.01
N LEU A 470 -8.68 11.00 -8.34
CA LEU A 470 -7.40 11.51 -8.81
C LEU A 470 -6.20 10.61 -8.43
N SER A 471 -6.43 9.54 -7.66
CA SER A 471 -5.44 8.51 -7.33
C SER A 471 -5.98 7.10 -7.60
N GLY A 472 -5.11 6.10 -7.63
CA GLY A 472 -5.39 4.73 -8.01
C GLY A 472 -4.97 4.41 -9.44
N GLU A 473 -5.44 3.29 -9.96
CA GLU A 473 -5.07 2.74 -11.25
C GLU A 473 -5.42 3.69 -12.41
N ALA A 474 -4.49 3.82 -13.38
CA ALA A 474 -4.55 4.71 -14.55
C ALA A 474 -4.72 6.21 -14.21
N ARG A 475 -4.43 6.63 -12.97
CA ARG A 475 -4.62 8.02 -12.51
C ARG A 475 -3.30 8.70 -12.16
N CYS A 476 -2.35 8.63 -13.11
CA CYS A 476 -1.06 9.29 -12.98
C CYS A 476 -1.19 10.80 -13.13
N ARG A 477 -0.41 11.56 -12.35
CA ARG A 477 -0.39 13.01 -12.41
C ARG A 477 1.01 13.52 -12.72
N ALA A 478 1.16 14.31 -13.79
CA ALA A 478 2.41 14.97 -14.13
C ALA A 478 2.69 16.22 -13.27
N ASN A 479 1.63 16.90 -12.80
CA ASN A 479 1.70 17.99 -11.84
C ASN A 479 1.13 17.52 -10.50
N LEU A 480 1.88 17.70 -9.41
CA LEU A 480 1.53 17.29 -8.06
C LEU A 480 1.05 18.44 -7.17
N ASP A 481 0.79 19.63 -7.73
CA ASP A 481 0.20 20.73 -6.99
C ASP A 481 -1.28 20.44 -6.65
N LEU A 482 -1.80 21.18 -5.68
CA LEU A 482 -3.24 21.16 -5.38
C LEU A 482 -4.04 21.49 -6.64
N PRO A 483 -5.02 20.67 -7.03
CA PRO A 483 -5.80 20.91 -8.24
C PRO A 483 -6.82 22.05 -8.08
N GLY A 484 -7.33 22.55 -9.20
CA GLY A 484 -8.35 23.61 -9.23
C GLY A 484 -7.86 24.95 -8.73
N ALA A 485 -8.70 25.70 -8.02
CA ALA A 485 -8.39 27.00 -7.41
C ALA A 485 -8.08 26.87 -5.89
N GLN A 486 -7.57 25.73 -5.44
CA GLN A 486 -7.29 25.51 -4.03
C GLN A 486 -6.10 26.35 -3.52
N ILE A 487 -5.13 26.63 -4.40
CA ILE A 487 -3.99 27.50 -4.08
C ILE A 487 -4.45 28.94 -3.89
N GLU A 488 -5.26 29.45 -4.82
CA GLU A 488 -5.84 30.79 -4.76
C GLU A 488 -6.76 30.95 -3.54
N MET A 489 -7.47 29.91 -3.18
CA MET A 489 -8.29 29.89 -1.97
C MET A 489 -7.43 29.99 -0.71
N MET A 490 -6.31 29.23 -0.64
CA MET A 490 -5.37 29.32 0.49
C MET A 490 -4.81 30.73 0.61
N ASP A 491 -4.34 31.32 -0.49
CA ASP A 491 -3.84 32.71 -0.51
C ASP A 491 -4.89 33.72 0.02
N ALA A 492 -6.14 33.58 -0.40
CA ALA A 492 -7.23 34.46 0.02
C ALA A 492 -7.59 34.28 1.50
N LEU A 493 -7.56 33.06 2.01
CA LEU A 493 -7.80 32.77 3.42
C LEU A 493 -6.68 33.35 4.31
N VAL A 494 -5.42 33.13 3.93
CA VAL A 494 -4.25 33.67 4.63
C VAL A 494 -4.26 35.20 4.66
N ALA A 495 -4.68 35.84 3.56
CA ALA A 495 -4.80 37.29 3.47
C ALA A 495 -5.82 37.90 4.47
N THR A 496 -6.70 37.10 5.08
CA THR A 496 -7.61 37.55 6.15
C THR A 496 -6.89 37.84 7.47
N GLY A 497 -5.62 37.39 7.62
CA GLY A 497 -4.84 37.48 8.85
C GLY A 497 -5.26 36.52 9.95
N LYS A 498 -6.18 35.58 9.66
CA LYS A 498 -6.60 34.53 10.59
C LYS A 498 -5.68 33.32 10.48
N PRO A 499 -5.41 32.60 11.59
CA PRO A 499 -4.63 31.38 11.52
C PRO A 499 -5.38 30.31 10.67
N VAL A 500 -4.69 29.79 9.65
CA VAL A 500 -5.20 28.72 8.77
C VAL A 500 -4.53 27.42 9.14
N VAL A 501 -5.32 26.44 9.54
CA VAL A 501 -4.92 25.02 9.68
C VAL A 501 -5.28 24.33 8.39
N MET A 502 -4.28 23.86 7.65
CA MET A 502 -4.46 23.14 6.40
C MET A 502 -4.54 21.64 6.67
N ILE A 503 -5.65 21.00 6.29
CA ILE A 503 -5.85 19.57 6.37
C ILE A 503 -5.85 19.01 4.93
N VAL A 504 -4.84 18.20 4.58
CA VAL A 504 -4.67 17.69 3.23
C VAL A 504 -5.17 16.26 3.15
N MET A 505 -6.16 16.02 2.29
CA MET A 505 -6.70 14.70 2.00
C MET A 505 -6.32 14.34 0.56
N ALA A 506 -5.41 13.37 0.38
CA ALA A 506 -4.89 13.00 -0.94
C ALA A 506 -4.37 11.57 -0.95
N GLY A 507 -4.28 10.99 -2.15
CA GLY A 507 -3.78 9.63 -2.35
C GLY A 507 -2.28 9.53 -2.62
N ARG A 508 -1.53 10.63 -2.51
CA ARG A 508 -0.09 10.71 -2.85
C ARG A 508 0.58 11.90 -2.17
N PRO A 509 1.92 11.96 -2.06
CA PRO A 509 2.64 13.20 -1.74
C PRO A 509 2.36 14.31 -2.76
N LEU A 510 1.98 15.49 -2.29
CA LEU A 510 1.74 16.68 -3.12
C LEU A 510 2.84 17.73 -2.94
N THR A 511 3.07 18.56 -3.96
CA THR A 511 4.03 19.68 -3.94
C THR A 511 3.41 20.93 -3.29
N ILE A 512 3.32 20.94 -1.96
CA ILE A 512 2.60 21.93 -1.16
C ILE A 512 3.52 22.89 -0.37
N GLY A 513 4.79 23.02 -0.77
CA GLY A 513 5.79 23.78 -0.01
C GLY A 513 5.35 25.20 0.34
N ARG A 514 4.84 25.96 -0.64
CA ARG A 514 4.34 27.32 -0.44
C ARG A 514 3.17 27.38 0.57
N GLN A 515 2.22 26.44 0.47
CA GLN A 515 1.07 26.40 1.36
C GLN A 515 1.48 26.03 2.80
N VAL A 516 2.49 25.15 2.93
CA VAL A 516 3.09 24.81 4.23
C VAL A 516 3.71 26.06 4.88
N GLU A 517 4.44 26.87 4.13
CA GLU A 517 5.00 28.13 4.65
C GLU A 517 3.92 29.08 5.19
N GLN A 518 2.83 29.23 4.46
CA GLN A 518 1.72 30.12 4.76
C GLN A 518 0.83 29.63 5.92
N ALA A 519 0.64 28.31 6.07
CA ALA A 519 -0.25 27.74 7.07
C ALA A 519 0.28 27.91 8.50
N ALA A 520 -0.60 28.10 9.47
CA ALA A 520 -0.28 28.08 10.90
C ALA A 520 -0.04 26.64 11.39
N ALA A 521 -0.75 25.66 10.84
CA ALA A 521 -0.50 24.24 11.02
C ALA A 521 -0.88 23.45 9.75
N VAL A 522 -0.26 22.28 9.58
CA VAL A 522 -0.54 21.37 8.47
C VAL A 522 -0.68 19.95 8.99
N LEU A 523 -1.82 19.32 8.72
CA LEU A 523 -2.10 17.91 8.98
C LEU A 523 -2.34 17.19 7.66
N TYR A 524 -1.51 16.20 7.35
CA TYR A 524 -1.67 15.37 6.17
C TYR A 524 -2.46 14.12 6.54
N ALA A 525 -3.72 14.05 6.10
CA ALA A 525 -4.70 13.07 6.56
C ALA A 525 -4.88 11.88 5.61
N PHE A 526 -4.27 11.93 4.42
CA PHE A 526 -4.55 10.99 3.34
C PHE A 526 -6.06 10.93 3.03
N HIS A 527 -6.55 9.83 2.44
CA HIS A 527 -7.98 9.53 2.45
C HIS A 527 -8.25 8.61 3.65
N GLY A 528 -8.89 9.15 4.67
CA GLY A 528 -8.98 8.54 6.00
C GLY A 528 -10.09 7.51 6.18
N GLY A 529 -10.85 7.15 5.11
CA GLY A 529 -11.91 6.16 5.16
C GLY A 529 -13.20 6.65 5.79
N SER A 530 -14.06 5.71 6.19
CA SER A 530 -15.42 5.97 6.71
C SER A 530 -15.41 6.89 7.95
N MET A 531 -14.39 6.77 8.80
CA MET A 531 -14.27 7.48 10.07
C MET A 531 -13.25 8.61 10.05
N ALA A 532 -12.91 9.15 8.87
CA ALA A 532 -12.00 10.29 8.75
C ALA A 532 -12.43 11.51 9.58
N GLY A 533 -13.74 11.84 9.59
CA GLY A 533 -14.26 12.97 10.33
C GLY A 533 -14.03 12.89 11.85
N PRO A 534 -14.47 11.85 12.54
CA PRO A 534 -14.21 11.65 13.97
C PRO A 534 -12.71 11.68 14.31
N ALA A 535 -11.87 10.98 13.52
CA ALA A 535 -10.44 10.94 13.72
C ALA A 535 -9.79 12.34 13.64
N LEU A 536 -10.07 13.08 12.58
CA LEU A 536 -9.57 14.44 12.39
C LEU A 536 -10.08 15.39 13.48
N CYS A 537 -11.34 15.24 13.88
CA CYS A 537 -11.89 16.03 14.97
C CYS A 537 -11.16 15.76 16.30
N ASN A 538 -10.89 14.49 16.63
CA ASN A 538 -10.16 14.09 17.83
C ASN A 538 -8.72 14.64 17.82
N LEU A 539 -8.02 14.56 16.69
CA LEU A 539 -6.67 15.09 16.52
C LEU A 539 -6.65 16.61 16.66
N LEU A 540 -7.49 17.32 15.88
CA LEU A 540 -7.48 18.78 15.85
C LEU A 540 -7.89 19.44 17.18
N THR A 541 -8.72 18.75 17.98
CA THR A 541 -9.13 19.21 19.32
C THR A 541 -8.21 18.73 20.45
N GLY A 542 -7.23 17.87 20.15
CA GLY A 542 -6.28 17.36 21.13
C GLY A 542 -6.83 16.26 22.05
N LYS A 543 -7.97 15.65 21.69
CA LYS A 543 -8.44 14.44 22.37
C LYS A 543 -7.50 13.26 22.11
N VAL A 544 -6.88 13.24 20.92
CA VAL A 544 -5.83 12.31 20.53
C VAL A 544 -4.61 13.10 20.06
N VAL A 545 -3.42 12.63 20.42
CA VAL A 545 -2.15 13.23 20.06
C VAL A 545 -1.66 12.63 18.75
N PRO A 546 -1.27 13.44 17.73
CA PRO A 546 -0.72 12.92 16.48
C PRO A 546 0.51 12.06 16.69
N SER A 547 0.53 10.89 16.06
CA SER A 547 1.64 9.92 16.13
C SER A 547 2.05 9.34 14.78
N GLY A 548 1.36 9.71 13.70
CA GLY A 548 1.66 9.26 12.35
C GLY A 548 3.04 9.75 11.87
N ARG A 549 3.67 8.98 10.99
CA ARG A 549 4.94 9.31 10.33
C ARG A 549 4.81 9.08 8.83
N LEU A 550 5.43 9.94 8.02
CA LEU A 550 5.36 9.85 6.55
C LEU A 550 5.97 8.53 6.06
N PRO A 551 5.23 7.74 5.28
CA PRO A 551 5.74 6.49 4.68
C PRO A 551 6.45 6.75 3.35
N MET A 552 6.53 8.01 2.92
CA MET A 552 7.13 8.43 1.65
C MET A 552 7.69 9.84 1.74
N THR A 553 8.78 10.08 1.03
CA THR A 553 9.42 11.40 0.89
C THR A 553 8.52 12.37 0.12
N PHE A 554 8.40 13.61 0.58
CA PHE A 554 7.63 14.67 -0.07
C PHE A 554 8.57 15.59 -0.85
N PRO A 555 8.45 15.70 -2.18
CA PRO A 555 9.27 16.61 -2.96
C PRO A 555 8.81 18.07 -2.80
N LYS A 556 9.74 19.01 -2.95
CA LYS A 556 9.41 20.44 -3.05
C LYS A 556 8.77 20.79 -4.38
N MET A 557 9.20 20.10 -5.43
CA MET A 557 8.68 20.24 -6.80
C MET A 557 8.83 18.94 -7.59
N VAL A 558 8.01 18.76 -8.60
CA VAL A 558 7.96 17.56 -9.45
C VAL A 558 9.31 17.24 -10.10
N GLY A 559 10.11 18.28 -10.44
CA GLY A 559 11.43 18.11 -11.08
C GLY A 559 12.48 17.41 -10.20
N GLN A 560 12.25 17.27 -8.89
CA GLN A 560 13.14 16.50 -8.00
C GLN A 560 12.96 14.97 -8.13
N ILE A 561 11.86 14.51 -8.72
CA ILE A 561 11.52 13.08 -8.83
C ILE A 561 12.40 12.42 -9.90
N PRO A 562 13.02 11.24 -9.62
CA PRO A 562 12.85 10.42 -8.41
C PRO A 562 13.61 10.97 -7.20
N LEU A 563 12.92 11.06 -6.05
CA LEU A 563 13.47 11.51 -4.78
C LEU A 563 12.93 10.64 -3.65
N TYR A 564 13.79 9.83 -3.04
CA TYR A 564 13.47 8.93 -1.93
C TYR A 564 14.63 8.84 -0.95
N TYR A 565 14.38 8.45 0.28
CA TYR A 565 15.34 8.58 1.38
C TYR A 565 16.57 7.66 1.25
N ASN A 566 16.38 6.43 0.74
CA ASN A 566 17.41 5.39 0.60
C ASN A 566 18.12 5.41 -0.76
N ARG A 567 18.19 6.58 -1.39
CA ARG A 567 18.95 6.76 -2.64
C ARG A 567 20.44 6.53 -2.41
N HIS A 568 21.14 6.15 -3.47
CA HIS A 568 22.59 5.97 -3.40
C HIS A 568 23.33 7.31 -3.26
N ASN A 569 24.49 7.27 -2.61
CA ASN A 569 25.39 8.39 -2.58
C ASN A 569 26.03 8.58 -3.98
N THR A 570 26.42 9.82 -4.30
CA THR A 570 27.14 10.14 -5.53
C THR A 570 28.60 10.41 -5.21
N GLY A 571 29.50 10.28 -6.23
CA GLY A 571 30.90 10.67 -6.09
C GLY A 571 31.10 12.18 -5.91
N ARG A 572 30.03 12.98 -6.15
CA ARG A 572 30.06 14.45 -6.00
C ARG A 572 28.74 14.92 -5.36
N PRO A 573 28.57 14.70 -4.05
CA PRO A 573 27.38 15.12 -3.33
C PRO A 573 27.20 16.64 -3.37
N SER A 574 25.98 17.11 -3.19
CA SER A 574 25.66 18.53 -3.14
C SER A 574 26.40 19.21 -1.99
N TYR A 575 26.90 20.43 -2.25
CA TYR A 575 27.34 21.32 -1.18
C TYR A 575 26.17 22.02 -0.52
N ASP A 576 26.33 22.42 0.72
CA ASP A 576 25.35 23.22 1.48
C ASP A 576 25.96 24.60 1.80
N PRO A 577 25.37 25.71 1.32
CA PRO A 577 24.25 25.80 0.37
C PRO A 577 24.67 25.58 -1.09
N PRO A 578 23.81 24.98 -1.93
CA PRO A 578 24.06 24.85 -3.37
C PRO A 578 23.95 26.21 -4.07
N MET A 579 24.63 26.36 -5.21
CA MET A 579 24.51 27.57 -6.05
C MET A 579 23.21 27.48 -6.87
N LEU A 580 22.15 28.14 -6.40
CA LEU A 580 20.87 28.18 -7.10
C LEU A 580 20.89 29.19 -8.25
N ILE A 581 19.94 29.03 -9.19
CA ILE A 581 19.87 29.80 -10.45
C ILE A 581 19.90 31.31 -10.21
N ASP A 582 19.18 31.81 -9.21
CA ASP A 582 19.11 33.24 -8.90
C ASP A 582 20.42 33.81 -8.29
N SER A 583 21.31 32.92 -7.81
CA SER A 583 22.61 33.31 -7.26
C SER A 583 23.75 33.31 -8.30
N ILE A 584 23.47 32.84 -9.54
CA ILE A 584 24.47 32.82 -10.62
C ILE A 584 24.71 34.26 -11.12
N PRO A 585 25.94 34.78 -11.08
CA PRO A 585 26.22 36.14 -11.51
C PRO A 585 25.93 36.33 -13.02
N ILE A 586 25.36 37.50 -13.37
CA ILE A 586 25.15 37.89 -14.76
C ILE A 586 26.52 37.99 -15.46
N GLY A 587 26.64 37.34 -16.65
CA GLY A 587 27.89 37.32 -17.40
C GLY A 587 28.92 36.35 -16.87
N CYS A 588 28.54 35.46 -15.96
CA CYS A 588 29.41 34.40 -15.47
C CYS A 588 30.03 33.57 -16.61
N PRO A 589 31.35 33.30 -16.61
CA PRO A 589 31.96 32.45 -17.61
C PRO A 589 31.39 31.03 -17.60
N GLN A 590 31.41 30.36 -18.75
CA GLN A 590 30.94 28.96 -18.85
C GLN A 590 31.96 28.00 -18.25
N PHE A 591 31.76 27.65 -16.98
CA PHE A 591 32.50 26.63 -16.25
C PHE A 591 31.54 25.79 -15.42
N SER A 592 32.01 24.64 -14.93
CA SER A 592 31.21 23.80 -14.03
C SER A 592 30.89 24.53 -12.73
N ILE A 593 29.59 24.70 -12.45
CA ILE A 593 29.11 25.35 -11.24
C ILE A 593 29.10 24.33 -10.08
N GLY A 594 30.00 24.55 -9.09
CA GLY A 594 30.09 23.72 -7.88
C GLY A 594 30.59 22.30 -8.07
N GLN A 595 30.59 21.75 -9.28
CA GLN A 595 31.04 20.37 -9.59
C GLN A 595 30.40 19.29 -8.72
N SER A 596 29.13 19.49 -8.33
CA SER A 596 28.35 18.62 -7.45
C SER A 596 26.98 18.31 -8.02
N SER A 597 26.30 17.29 -7.47
CA SER A 597 25.00 16.82 -7.93
C SER A 597 23.89 17.56 -7.21
N TYR A 598 23.22 18.50 -7.91
CA TYR A 598 22.05 19.26 -7.41
C TYR A 598 21.23 19.83 -8.57
N TRP A 599 20.06 20.38 -8.27
CA TRP A 599 19.25 21.14 -9.24
C TRP A 599 19.49 22.64 -9.06
N LEU A 600 19.44 23.38 -10.16
CA LEU A 600 19.63 24.84 -10.10
C LEU A 600 18.47 25.58 -9.40
N GLU A 601 17.27 25.01 -9.45
CA GLU A 601 16.05 25.64 -8.93
C GLU A 601 15.76 25.30 -7.46
N THR A 602 16.34 24.21 -6.94
CA THR A 602 16.02 23.73 -5.59
C THR A 602 17.19 22.96 -4.99
N PRO A 603 17.38 23.03 -3.67
CA PRO A 603 18.26 22.12 -2.95
C PRO A 603 17.86 20.65 -3.14
N THR A 604 18.75 19.73 -2.79
CA THR A 604 18.52 18.28 -2.88
C THR A 604 17.62 17.73 -1.77
N GLU A 605 17.45 18.50 -0.69
CA GLU A 605 16.59 18.12 0.44
C GLU A 605 15.11 18.11 0.04
N PRO A 606 14.36 17.12 0.51
CA PRO A 606 12.91 17.08 0.32
C PRO A 606 12.18 18.21 1.05
N LEU A 607 10.89 18.38 0.77
CA LEU A 607 10.00 19.19 1.60
C LEU A 607 9.82 18.56 2.99
N PHE A 608 9.54 17.25 3.02
CA PHE A 608 9.53 16.44 4.23
C PHE A 608 10.17 15.08 3.92
N PRO A 609 11.11 14.61 4.79
CA PRO A 609 11.74 13.32 4.60
C PRO A 609 10.81 12.16 5.00
N PHE A 610 11.14 10.96 4.52
CA PHE A 610 10.57 9.70 4.98
C PHE A 610 10.67 9.59 6.51
N GLY A 611 9.65 9.03 7.14
CA GLY A 611 9.58 8.85 8.59
C GLY A 611 9.22 10.11 9.39
N PHE A 612 9.14 11.30 8.75
CA PHE A 612 8.86 12.56 9.43
C PHE A 612 7.41 12.64 9.94
N GLY A 613 7.25 13.24 11.11
CA GLY A 613 5.97 13.60 11.70
C GLY A 613 6.16 14.27 13.06
N LEU A 614 5.32 15.24 13.38
CA LEU A 614 5.31 15.98 14.64
C LEU A 614 4.26 15.44 15.61
N SER A 615 4.39 15.82 16.86
CA SER A 615 3.44 15.52 17.95
C SER A 615 3.02 16.82 18.64
N TYR A 616 2.13 16.74 19.62
CA TYR A 616 1.81 17.86 20.54
C TYR A 616 2.76 17.90 21.75
N THR A 617 3.71 17.01 21.81
CA THR A 617 4.79 16.98 22.79
C THR A 617 6.14 16.92 22.08
N THR A 618 7.23 16.95 22.85
CA THR A 618 8.60 16.86 22.33
C THR A 618 9.31 15.62 22.90
N PHE A 619 10.17 15.03 22.08
CA PHE A 619 10.97 13.87 22.48
C PHE A 619 12.45 14.20 22.34
N GLU A 620 13.24 13.77 23.31
CA GLU A 620 14.69 13.81 23.26
C GLU A 620 15.23 12.39 23.11
N TYR A 621 16.10 12.21 22.12
CA TYR A 621 16.80 10.96 21.83
C TYR A 621 18.19 11.01 22.44
N GLY A 622 18.53 10.05 23.31
CA GLY A 622 19.87 9.85 23.82
C GLY A 622 20.83 9.34 22.74
N GLU A 623 22.05 9.08 23.13
CA GLU A 623 23.03 8.48 22.23
C GLU A 623 22.60 7.04 21.83
N THR A 624 22.92 6.66 20.61
CA THR A 624 22.73 5.27 20.16
C THR A 624 23.88 4.43 20.69
N GLU A 625 23.56 3.39 21.45
CA GLU A 625 24.52 2.48 22.07
C GLU A 625 24.51 1.13 21.34
N ILE A 626 25.69 0.55 21.13
CA ILE A 626 25.87 -0.81 20.64
C ILE A 626 26.42 -1.64 21.78
N THR A 627 25.61 -2.56 22.33
CA THR A 627 25.97 -3.34 23.53
C THR A 627 26.64 -4.67 23.20
N ASN A 628 26.54 -5.13 21.96
CA ASN A 628 27.24 -6.31 21.45
C ASN A 628 27.72 -5.98 20.04
N ASP A 629 29.02 -6.03 19.82
CA ASP A 629 29.71 -5.73 18.54
C ASP A 629 29.84 -6.95 17.63
N GLN A 630 29.34 -8.10 18.06
CA GLN A 630 29.25 -9.33 17.26
C GLN A 630 27.79 -9.67 16.96
N PHE A 631 27.54 -10.27 15.81
CA PHE A 631 26.19 -10.68 15.44
C PHE A 631 25.67 -11.84 16.31
N PRO A 632 24.39 -11.76 16.74
CA PRO A 632 23.46 -10.65 16.57
C PRO A 632 23.85 -9.43 17.41
N MET A 633 23.88 -8.23 16.79
CA MET A 633 24.17 -6.98 17.47
C MET A 633 22.92 -6.41 18.13
N THR A 634 23.06 -5.79 19.29
CA THR A 634 21.96 -5.08 19.97
C THR A 634 22.25 -3.58 19.94
N ILE A 635 21.32 -2.82 19.39
CA ILE A 635 21.42 -1.37 19.23
C ILE A 635 20.28 -0.75 20.03
N SER A 636 20.63 0.12 20.98
CA SER A 636 19.66 0.72 21.89
C SER A 636 19.78 2.23 21.98
N CYS A 637 18.70 2.87 22.42
CA CYS A 637 18.63 4.30 22.67
C CYS A 637 17.58 4.58 23.75
N ARG A 638 17.87 5.55 24.62
CA ARG A 638 16.88 6.07 25.58
C ARG A 638 16.14 7.26 24.97
N ILE A 639 14.79 7.20 25.02
CA ILE A 639 13.93 8.26 24.51
C ILE A 639 13.11 8.82 25.66
N THR A 640 13.15 10.15 25.79
CA THR A 640 12.45 10.89 26.87
C THR A 640 11.37 11.77 26.26
N ASN A 641 10.16 11.69 26.78
CA ASN A 641 9.11 12.67 26.50
C ASN A 641 9.37 13.91 27.38
N THR A 642 9.92 14.97 26.76
CA THR A 642 10.30 16.21 27.46
C THR A 642 9.17 17.22 27.60
N GLY A 643 8.01 16.94 27.05
CA GLY A 643 6.83 17.80 27.13
C GLY A 643 5.89 17.43 28.27
N THR A 644 4.66 17.91 28.21
CA THR A 644 3.65 17.81 29.28
C THR A 644 2.45 16.95 28.90
N ILE A 645 2.50 16.26 27.75
CA ILE A 645 1.39 15.47 27.21
C ILE A 645 1.89 14.06 26.92
N ASP A 646 1.16 13.07 27.39
CA ASP A 646 1.41 11.66 27.08
C ASP A 646 1.25 11.40 25.59
N ALA A 647 2.19 10.68 24.98
CA ALA A 647 2.15 10.45 23.54
C ALA A 647 2.84 9.15 23.10
N TYR A 648 2.51 8.73 21.90
CA TYR A 648 3.27 7.71 21.18
C TYR A 648 4.41 8.36 20.40
N GLU A 649 5.56 7.67 20.42
CA GLU A 649 6.71 7.98 19.56
C GLU A 649 7.02 6.78 18.67
N VAL A 650 7.66 7.02 17.51
CA VAL A 650 8.08 5.99 16.56
C VAL A 650 9.60 6.09 16.34
N PRO A 651 10.42 5.52 17.22
CA PRO A 651 11.85 5.39 16.99
C PRO A 651 12.13 4.45 15.81
N GLN A 652 13.01 4.89 14.92
CA GLN A 652 13.36 4.25 13.67
C GLN A 652 14.85 3.96 13.65
N LEU A 653 15.23 2.69 13.50
CA LEU A 653 16.64 2.28 13.36
C LEU A 653 17.05 2.39 11.90
N TYR A 654 18.01 3.24 11.64
CA TYR A 654 18.67 3.39 10.35
C TYR A 654 20.10 2.86 10.37
N VAL A 655 20.48 2.26 9.26
CA VAL A 655 21.84 1.75 9.03
C VAL A 655 22.41 2.40 7.80
N ARG A 656 23.67 2.81 7.88
CA ARG A 656 24.47 3.25 6.74
C ARG A 656 25.73 2.42 6.64
N GLN A 657 25.93 1.76 5.52
CA GLN A 657 27.18 1.12 5.16
C GLN A 657 28.09 2.15 4.46
N LEU A 658 29.26 2.40 5.02
CA LEU A 658 30.16 3.47 4.55
C LEU A 658 31.02 3.05 3.36
N SER A 659 31.32 1.75 3.24
CA SER A 659 32.08 1.16 2.13
C SER A 659 31.56 -0.23 1.81
N GLY A 660 31.83 -0.75 0.62
CA GLY A 660 31.40 -2.08 0.18
C GLY A 660 31.84 -2.34 -1.25
N GLU A 661 31.55 -3.52 -1.78
CA GLU A 661 31.84 -3.85 -3.18
C GLU A 661 30.93 -3.10 -4.17
N LEU A 662 29.74 -2.70 -3.72
CA LEU A 662 28.81 -1.84 -4.46
C LEU A 662 28.55 -0.56 -3.68
N VAL A 663 28.17 0.51 -4.39
CA VAL A 663 27.67 1.74 -3.75
C VAL A 663 26.38 1.41 -3.00
N ARG A 664 26.36 1.77 -1.71
CA ARG A 664 25.21 1.50 -0.84
C ARG A 664 24.34 2.74 -0.65
N PRO A 665 23.08 2.56 -0.25
CA PRO A 665 22.18 3.67 0.09
C PRO A 665 22.74 4.60 1.16
N LEU A 666 22.30 5.86 1.13
CA LEU A 666 22.63 6.86 2.16
C LEU A 666 22.22 6.41 3.56
N CYS A 667 21.09 5.73 3.68
CA CYS A 667 20.64 5.02 4.87
C CYS A 667 19.53 4.04 4.51
N GLU A 668 19.34 3.01 5.32
CA GLU A 668 18.32 1.99 5.16
C GLU A 668 17.60 1.77 6.50
N LEU A 669 16.27 1.77 6.49
CA LEU A 669 15.48 1.40 7.66
C LEU A 669 15.64 -0.11 7.91
N LYS A 670 15.99 -0.48 9.14
CA LYS A 670 16.16 -1.88 9.56
C LYS A 670 15.33 -2.23 10.79
N GLY A 671 14.62 -1.26 11.36
CA GLY A 671 13.72 -1.50 12.49
C GLY A 671 12.93 -0.27 12.87
N PHE A 672 11.77 -0.47 13.47
CA PHE A 672 10.99 0.57 14.13
C PHE A 672 10.12 -0.04 15.24
N GLN A 673 9.73 0.81 16.18
CA GLN A 673 8.78 0.45 17.23
C GLN A 673 7.83 1.62 17.44
N LYS A 674 6.57 1.35 17.78
CA LYS A 674 5.64 2.40 18.22
C LYS A 674 5.44 2.25 19.73
N ILE A 675 5.96 3.22 20.49
CA ILE A 675 6.02 3.14 21.94
C ILE A 675 5.26 4.28 22.61
N PHE A 676 4.57 3.98 23.70
CA PHE A 676 3.90 4.98 24.54
C PHE A 676 4.85 5.50 25.62
N ILE A 677 5.03 6.82 25.69
CA ILE A 677 5.88 7.48 26.68
C ILE A 677 5.07 8.55 27.41
N PRO A 678 4.74 8.34 28.69
CA PRO A 678 4.10 9.39 29.50
C PRO A 678 4.95 10.65 29.59
N ALA A 679 4.29 11.79 29.81
CA ALA A 679 4.94 13.08 29.98
C ALA A 679 6.01 13.06 31.08
N GLY A 680 7.21 13.51 30.77
CA GLY A 680 8.37 13.52 31.69
C GLY A 680 9.03 12.15 31.91
N GLU A 681 8.53 11.07 31.32
CA GLU A 681 9.14 9.74 31.45
C GLU A 681 10.06 9.39 30.26
N SER A 682 10.90 8.39 30.49
CA SER A 682 11.80 7.82 29.49
C SER A 682 11.48 6.35 29.25
N ARG A 683 11.76 5.89 28.02
CA ARG A 683 11.76 4.47 27.64
C ARG A 683 13.06 4.14 26.95
N GLU A 684 13.56 2.95 27.18
CA GLU A 684 14.66 2.38 26.40
C GLU A 684 14.08 1.54 25.28
N VAL A 685 14.56 1.77 24.07
CA VAL A 685 14.24 0.96 22.89
C VAL A 685 15.48 0.20 22.46
N SER A 686 15.30 -1.03 22.01
CA SER A 686 16.39 -1.84 21.49
C SER A 686 15.97 -2.59 20.23
N PHE A 687 16.93 -2.76 19.35
CA PHE A 687 16.79 -3.51 18.10
C PHE A 687 17.90 -4.54 18.01
N THR A 688 17.56 -5.72 17.50
CA THR A 688 18.54 -6.76 17.20
C THR A 688 18.80 -6.78 15.69
N ILE A 689 20.06 -6.63 15.30
CA ILE A 689 20.51 -6.71 13.91
C ILE A 689 21.34 -7.98 13.74
N THR A 690 20.96 -8.77 12.76
CA THR A 690 21.68 -9.96 12.33
C THR A 690 22.54 -9.65 11.09
N GLU A 691 23.50 -10.50 10.80
CA GLU A 691 24.30 -10.41 9.57
C GLU A 691 23.40 -10.34 8.31
N LYS A 692 22.30 -11.07 8.33
CA LYS A 692 21.30 -11.10 7.25
C LYS A 692 20.67 -9.74 6.97
N ASP A 693 20.45 -8.92 7.99
CA ASP A 693 19.82 -7.60 7.87
C ASP A 693 20.70 -6.56 7.18
N LEU A 694 22.02 -6.81 7.16
CA LEU A 694 23.03 -5.98 6.51
C LEU A 694 23.43 -6.48 5.12
N GLY A 695 22.96 -7.67 4.73
CA GLY A 695 23.21 -8.27 3.44
C GLY A 695 22.56 -7.48 2.30
N TYR A 696 23.18 -7.55 1.13
CA TYR A 696 22.66 -7.05 -0.14
C TYR A 696 22.99 -8.03 -1.26
N TRP A 697 22.21 -7.97 -2.34
CA TRP A 697 22.43 -8.86 -3.45
C TRP A 697 23.53 -8.35 -4.38
N HIS A 698 24.44 -9.24 -4.79
CA HIS A 698 25.53 -8.94 -5.70
C HIS A 698 25.72 -10.08 -6.71
N GLU A 699 25.83 -9.74 -8.00
CA GLU A 699 26.07 -10.67 -9.08
C GLU A 699 27.58 -10.69 -9.42
N PHE A 700 28.22 -11.86 -9.26
CA PHE A 700 29.60 -12.04 -9.70
C PHE A 700 29.64 -12.48 -11.17
N LYS A 701 30.51 -11.87 -11.97
CA LYS A 701 30.64 -12.14 -13.41
C LYS A 701 31.15 -13.53 -13.79
N GLU A 702 31.72 -14.28 -12.86
CA GLU A 702 32.25 -15.62 -13.13
C GLU A 702 31.21 -16.67 -12.70
N GLY A 703 30.34 -17.06 -13.66
CA GLY A 703 29.52 -18.24 -13.58
C GLY A 703 28.12 -18.12 -13.00
N TYR A 704 27.40 -17.02 -13.19
CA TYR A 704 25.97 -16.86 -12.85
C TYR A 704 25.58 -17.34 -11.44
N GLU A 705 26.50 -17.36 -10.49
CA GLU A 705 26.18 -17.61 -9.09
C GLU A 705 25.87 -16.28 -8.41
N SER A 706 24.58 -16.03 -8.19
CA SER A 706 24.14 -14.96 -7.28
C SER A 706 24.58 -15.32 -5.86
N ARG A 707 25.51 -14.57 -5.32
CA ARG A 707 25.88 -14.67 -3.90
C ARG A 707 25.31 -13.50 -3.15
N VAL A 708 24.62 -13.80 -2.05
CA VAL A 708 24.34 -12.79 -1.02
C VAL A 708 25.69 -12.56 -0.33
N TRP A 709 26.26 -11.38 -0.52
CA TRP A 709 27.53 -11.02 0.12
C TRP A 709 27.23 -10.37 1.46
N PHE A 710 27.75 -10.96 2.53
CA PHE A 710 27.72 -10.39 3.87
C PHE A 710 29.10 -9.81 4.12
N GLY A 711 29.26 -8.50 3.90
CA GLY A 711 30.51 -7.82 4.16
C GLY A 711 30.72 -7.66 5.66
N THR A 712 31.51 -8.53 6.26
CA THR A 712 31.78 -8.46 7.71
C THR A 712 33.24 -8.13 8.03
N ASP A 713 34.16 -8.21 7.07
CA ASP A 713 35.56 -8.22 7.47
C ASP A 713 36.28 -6.88 7.42
N ASP A 714 35.74 -5.78 6.92
CA ASP A 714 36.37 -4.43 6.99
C ASP A 714 35.37 -3.30 6.62
N VAL A 715 34.08 -3.46 6.91
CA VAL A 715 33.09 -2.43 6.55
C VAL A 715 32.65 -1.67 7.78
N ASP A 716 32.88 -0.36 7.78
CA ASP A 716 32.34 0.55 8.77
C ASP A 716 30.84 0.76 8.56
N PHE A 717 30.05 0.37 9.55
CA PHE A 717 28.62 0.68 9.63
C PHE A 717 28.37 1.82 10.61
N ARG A 718 27.42 2.69 10.28
CA ARG A 718 26.84 3.62 11.23
C ARG A 718 25.40 3.22 11.52
N PHE A 719 25.07 3.16 12.79
CA PHE A 719 23.72 2.91 13.27
C PHE A 719 23.22 4.16 13.97
N ALA A 720 21.96 4.52 13.74
CA ALA A 720 21.31 5.55 14.52
C ALA A 720 19.82 5.25 14.71
N ILE A 721 19.34 5.47 15.91
CA ILE A 721 17.92 5.45 16.24
C ILE A 721 17.45 6.90 16.19
N LEU A 722 16.60 7.23 15.24
CA LEU A 722 16.20 8.58 14.89
C LEU A 722 14.67 8.70 14.82
N PRO A 723 14.12 9.92 14.96
CA PRO A 723 12.69 10.16 14.75
C PRO A 723 12.27 10.14 13.27
N TYR A 724 13.19 10.30 12.34
CA TYR A 724 12.98 10.22 10.89
C TYR A 724 14.32 10.10 10.15
N SER A 725 14.29 9.78 8.85
CA SER A 725 15.49 9.68 8.03
C SER A 725 16.24 11.01 7.96
N LYS A 726 17.48 11.00 8.42
CA LYS A 726 18.48 12.05 8.22
C LYS A 726 19.68 11.44 7.53
N SER A 727 20.51 12.27 6.89
CA SER A 727 21.82 11.82 6.44
C SER A 727 22.65 11.42 7.66
N LEU A 728 23.04 10.16 7.73
CA LEU A 728 23.91 9.60 8.77
C LEU A 728 25.38 9.96 8.54
#